data_bea0f3817fa5d27a55f62a5f02473647
#
_entry.id   bea0f3817fa5d27a55f62a5f02473647
#
_cell.length_a   1.000
_cell.length_b   1.000
_cell.length_c   1.000
_cell.angle_alpha   90.00
_cell.angle_beta   90.00
_cell.angle_gamma   90.00
#
_symmetry.space_group_name_H-M   'P 1'
#
loop_
_entity.id
_entity.type
_entity.pdbx_description
1 polymer ?
#
loop_
_entity_poly.entity_id
_entity_poly.type
_entity_poly.pdbx_seq_one_letter_code
_entity_poly.pdbx_strand_id
1 'polypeptide(L)'
;MEKNEKTKECILRSHERCKEAGITGDRVFSSKIIRKEDMHEKLEENKELIMTAAPFMQKLCDFVKGSNFFAILTDRDGCILNAIGDQGILSEAFRLKMIPGAYMDEEHIGTNSMSMVLKEKIPIQVYGDDHYIKAYYKWTCSAAPIKNNKDEIIGVLDLTGYSENVYSHTLGMVVAAADAIEQMIKVQQYNNVIKLNQKHMESIFNSIPTSIITSKMDGTIRTLNRQAAEMFGCSENVMTKMKMNELFEGFGVAKKVLNSGKLITDEEVYVNSRKGRFQVNLNAYPVYSNDEKINEIVFMFQEVKKVRKLASKIMAGQAVYTFDKIIGKNENFLKTIEYSKKISDSSSTILIMGESGTGKEVFAQSIHNYSLRKDESFIAVNCGAIPRNLVESELFGYEEGSFTGARRGGYAGKFEIADGGTIFLDEIGEMPLDMQTKLLRVIEEGVITRIGSSRAIPVDVRIIAATNKDLKYETEKGNFRNDLYYRLNVLPIYLKPLRERREDIPLLFRYFMKHISEKLGKRCIDVPKEYMDYLVSYNWPGNIRELENVVELIINTEAIPMNLEVRNSKSSVNFMELGEEDMNLEFVEQQHIIKVIKKYGGNITMASKVLGVGRNTIYRKIQKYGIDCSMSGDCPEMQQSII
;
A
#
# COMPACT_ATOMS: atom_id res chain seq x y z
N MET A 1 -19.96 64.56 -38.63
CA MET A 1 -19.71 63.96 -37.32
C MET A 1 -18.28 64.30 -36.92
N GLU A 2 -18.09 65.06 -35.82
CA GLU A 2 -16.74 65.31 -35.32
C GLU A 2 -16.18 64.01 -34.71
N LYS A 3 -15.07 63.54 -35.31
CA LYS A 3 -14.31 62.43 -34.69
C LYS A 3 -13.76 62.89 -33.36
N ASN A 4 -13.78 62.03 -32.38
CA ASN A 4 -13.09 62.22 -31.11
C ASN A 4 -11.60 62.47 -31.42
N GLU A 5 -10.99 63.53 -30.89
CA GLU A 5 -9.59 63.93 -31.15
C GLU A 5 -8.60 62.77 -30.97
N LYS A 6 -8.86 61.91 -29.98
CA LYS A 6 -8.06 60.69 -29.77
C LYS A 6 -8.04 59.76 -30.98
N THR A 7 -9.18 59.55 -31.64
CA THR A 7 -9.26 58.63 -32.81
C THR A 7 -8.48 59.20 -33.99
N LYS A 8 -8.54 60.52 -34.22
CA LYS A 8 -7.76 61.18 -35.26
C LYS A 8 -6.26 61.05 -35.03
N GLU A 9 -5.83 61.24 -33.80
CA GLU A 9 -4.43 61.12 -33.39
C GLU A 9 -3.89 59.68 -33.57
N CYS A 10 -4.68 58.65 -33.23
CA CYS A 10 -4.35 57.26 -33.46
C CYS A 10 -4.18 56.92 -34.97
N ILE A 11 -5.07 57.45 -35.81
CA ILE A 11 -5.03 57.26 -37.27
C ILE A 11 -3.78 57.91 -37.85
N LEU A 12 -3.46 59.14 -37.43
CA LEU A 12 -2.23 59.82 -37.90
C LEU A 12 -0.98 59.06 -37.54
N ARG A 13 -0.88 58.57 -36.30
CA ARG A 13 0.25 57.75 -35.87
C ARG A 13 0.34 56.43 -36.68
N SER A 14 -0.79 55.83 -37.02
CA SER A 14 -0.82 54.63 -37.85
C SER A 14 -0.36 54.92 -39.26
N HIS A 15 -0.75 56.08 -39.86
CA HIS A 15 -0.28 56.49 -41.17
C HIS A 15 1.23 56.75 -41.20
N GLU A 16 1.82 57.34 -40.13
CA GLU A 16 3.25 57.52 -39.98
C GLU A 16 3.96 56.16 -39.97
N ARG A 17 3.52 55.20 -39.16
CA ARG A 17 4.07 53.84 -39.12
C ARG A 17 4.00 53.14 -40.48
N CYS A 18 2.87 53.27 -41.19
CA CYS A 18 2.73 52.71 -42.54
C CYS A 18 3.71 53.30 -43.52
N LYS A 19 3.96 54.64 -43.43
CA LYS A 19 4.93 55.34 -44.29
C LYS A 19 6.35 54.89 -43.99
N GLU A 20 6.72 54.79 -42.72
CA GLU A 20 8.02 54.27 -42.27
C GLU A 20 8.25 52.83 -42.72
N ALA A 21 7.20 51.96 -42.66
CA ALA A 21 7.23 50.59 -43.13
C ALA A 21 7.26 50.45 -44.67
N GLY A 22 7.25 51.57 -45.43
CA GLY A 22 7.35 51.57 -46.90
C GLY A 22 6.09 51.07 -47.58
N ILE A 23 4.94 51.13 -46.95
CA ILE A 23 3.65 50.71 -47.54
C ILE A 23 3.20 51.80 -48.51
N THR A 24 2.87 51.44 -49.74
CA THR A 24 2.39 52.37 -50.76
C THR A 24 0.88 52.49 -50.73
N GLY A 25 0.33 53.72 -50.79
CA GLY A 25 -1.12 53.94 -50.83
C GLY A 25 -1.87 53.37 -52.05
N ASP A 26 -1.14 53.00 -53.10
CA ASP A 26 -1.67 52.39 -54.31
C ASP A 26 -1.73 50.85 -54.24
N ARG A 27 -1.35 50.22 -53.08
CA ARG A 27 -1.53 48.80 -52.82
C ARG A 27 -3.02 48.44 -52.90
N VAL A 28 -3.35 47.25 -53.41
CA VAL A 28 -4.75 46.85 -53.64
C VAL A 28 -5.17 45.73 -52.68
N PHE A 29 -4.23 44.90 -52.25
CA PHE A 29 -4.47 43.76 -51.36
C PHE A 29 -3.31 43.48 -50.40
N SER A 30 -3.53 42.70 -49.36
CA SER A 30 -2.53 42.31 -48.39
C SER A 30 -1.32 41.62 -49.06
N SER A 31 -0.11 42.00 -48.59
CA SER A 31 1.11 41.35 -49.04
C SER A 31 1.27 39.91 -48.56
N LYS A 32 0.51 39.51 -47.52
CA LYS A 32 0.57 38.17 -46.93
C LYS A 32 -0.80 37.50 -46.99
N ILE A 33 -0.87 36.41 -47.72
CA ILE A 33 -2.01 35.52 -47.78
C ILE A 33 -1.45 34.10 -47.62
N ILE A 34 -1.90 33.36 -46.61
CA ILE A 34 -1.40 32.01 -46.34
C ILE A 34 -1.94 30.99 -47.36
N ARG A 35 -1.21 29.89 -47.50
CA ARG A 35 -1.61 28.78 -48.40
C ARG A 35 -2.78 27.97 -47.79
N LYS A 36 -3.48 27.25 -48.64
CA LYS A 36 -4.62 26.42 -48.18
C LYS A 36 -4.26 25.40 -47.10
N GLU A 37 -3.05 24.88 -47.13
CA GLU A 37 -2.54 23.89 -46.17
C GLU A 37 -2.37 24.52 -44.79
N ASP A 38 -1.72 25.69 -44.73
CA ASP A 38 -1.50 26.45 -43.49
C ASP A 38 -2.81 27.03 -42.89
N MET A 39 -3.81 27.27 -43.77
CA MET A 39 -5.14 27.74 -43.35
C MET A 39 -5.89 26.70 -42.51
N HIS A 40 -5.71 25.42 -42.82
CA HIS A 40 -6.37 24.36 -42.02
C HIS A 40 -5.87 24.37 -40.55
N GLU A 41 -4.57 24.50 -40.37
CA GLU A 41 -3.96 24.62 -39.02
C GLU A 41 -4.48 25.86 -38.28
N LYS A 42 -4.50 27.02 -38.95
CA LYS A 42 -5.05 28.26 -38.37
C LYS A 42 -6.52 28.15 -37.98
N LEU A 43 -7.35 27.45 -38.76
CA LEU A 43 -8.76 27.24 -38.42
C LEU A 43 -8.94 26.30 -37.24
N GLU A 44 -8.15 25.24 -37.11
CA GLU A 44 -8.19 24.34 -35.93
C GLU A 44 -7.67 25.05 -34.66
N GLU A 45 -6.58 25.84 -34.74
CA GLU A 45 -6.10 26.64 -33.62
C GLU A 45 -7.16 27.64 -33.08
N ASN A 46 -7.94 28.22 -34.00
CA ASN A 46 -8.94 29.23 -33.66
C ASN A 46 -10.39 28.68 -33.65
N LYS A 47 -10.57 27.37 -33.62
CA LYS A 47 -11.85 26.69 -33.71
C LYS A 47 -12.87 27.17 -32.67
N GLU A 48 -12.46 27.33 -31.41
CA GLU A 48 -13.31 27.81 -30.32
C GLU A 48 -13.82 29.24 -30.63
N LEU A 49 -12.94 30.13 -31.06
CA LEU A 49 -13.29 31.49 -31.45
C LEU A 49 -14.26 31.52 -32.63
N ILE A 50 -13.97 30.77 -33.69
CA ILE A 50 -14.82 30.70 -34.89
C ILE A 50 -16.21 30.17 -34.58
N MET A 51 -16.28 29.06 -33.85
CA MET A 51 -17.57 28.42 -33.49
C MET A 51 -18.44 29.31 -32.60
N THR A 52 -17.79 30.04 -31.68
CA THR A 52 -18.49 30.97 -30.77
C THR A 52 -18.89 32.24 -31.47
N ALA A 53 -18.06 32.82 -32.36
CA ALA A 53 -18.34 34.06 -33.06
C ALA A 53 -19.37 33.90 -34.19
N ALA A 54 -19.44 32.76 -34.87
CA ALA A 54 -20.29 32.55 -36.05
C ALA A 54 -21.76 32.94 -35.84
N PRO A 55 -22.45 32.54 -34.73
CA PRO A 55 -23.86 32.94 -34.52
C PRO A 55 -24.05 34.44 -34.34
N PHE A 56 -23.07 35.13 -33.73
CA PHE A 56 -23.10 36.57 -33.54
C PHE A 56 -22.82 37.32 -34.82
N MET A 57 -21.87 36.88 -35.62
CA MET A 57 -21.60 37.41 -36.96
C MET A 57 -22.84 37.29 -37.83
N GLN A 58 -23.52 36.13 -37.83
CA GLN A 58 -24.73 35.90 -38.59
C GLN A 58 -25.85 36.89 -38.14
N LYS A 59 -26.06 37.05 -36.84
CA LYS A 59 -27.03 38.04 -36.30
C LYS A 59 -26.71 39.47 -36.71
N LEU A 60 -25.42 39.87 -36.64
CA LEU A 60 -25.02 41.20 -37.10
C LEU A 60 -25.38 41.42 -38.57
N CYS A 61 -25.06 40.45 -39.43
CA CYS A 61 -25.38 40.53 -40.85
C CYS A 61 -26.90 40.52 -41.09
N ASP A 62 -27.67 39.75 -40.31
CA ASP A 62 -29.13 39.73 -40.43
C ASP A 62 -29.76 41.09 -40.06
N PHE A 63 -29.20 41.81 -39.08
CA PHE A 63 -29.65 43.17 -38.73
C PHE A 63 -29.40 44.22 -39.80
N VAL A 64 -28.27 44.08 -40.53
CA VAL A 64 -27.88 44.99 -41.63
C VAL A 64 -28.15 44.45 -43.00
N LYS A 65 -28.95 43.41 -43.13
CA LYS A 65 -29.21 42.69 -44.41
C LYS A 65 -29.80 43.62 -45.43
N GLY A 66 -29.26 43.60 -46.65
CA GLY A 66 -29.65 44.50 -47.76
C GLY A 66 -29.09 45.93 -47.67
N SER A 67 -28.29 46.27 -46.65
CA SER A 67 -27.61 47.56 -46.50
C SER A 67 -26.17 47.54 -46.99
N ASN A 68 -25.78 46.44 -47.67
CA ASN A 68 -24.44 46.23 -48.23
C ASN A 68 -23.33 46.28 -47.14
N PHE A 69 -23.48 45.44 -46.12
CA PHE A 69 -22.49 45.19 -45.10
C PHE A 69 -22.03 43.71 -45.13
N PHE A 70 -20.80 43.49 -44.64
CA PHE A 70 -20.26 42.16 -44.35
C PHE A 70 -19.42 42.23 -43.06
N ALA A 71 -19.45 41.13 -42.31
CA ALA A 71 -18.68 40.94 -41.09
C ALA A 71 -17.43 40.10 -41.37
N ILE A 72 -16.32 40.48 -40.75
CA ILE A 72 -15.04 39.76 -40.76
C ILE A 72 -14.64 39.38 -39.36
N LEU A 73 -14.13 38.18 -39.19
CA LEU A 73 -13.46 37.71 -37.97
C LEU A 73 -12.00 37.46 -38.30
N THR A 74 -11.09 38.03 -37.52
CA THR A 74 -9.65 37.73 -37.60
C THR A 74 -9.16 37.03 -36.34
N ASP A 75 -7.99 36.41 -36.42
CA ASP A 75 -7.25 35.96 -35.26
C ASP A 75 -6.50 37.12 -34.59
N ARG A 76 -5.73 36.82 -33.55
CA ARG A 76 -4.89 37.81 -32.81
C ARG A 76 -3.78 38.45 -33.67
N ASP A 77 -3.39 37.82 -34.77
CA ASP A 77 -2.35 38.29 -35.69
C ASP A 77 -2.93 39.06 -36.87
N GLY A 78 -4.27 39.20 -36.94
CA GLY A 78 -4.97 39.90 -38.03
C GLY A 78 -5.26 39.03 -39.25
N CYS A 79 -5.06 37.71 -39.19
CA CYS A 79 -5.43 36.81 -40.26
C CYS A 79 -6.94 36.60 -40.30
N ILE A 80 -7.56 36.82 -41.48
CA ILE A 80 -9.01 36.60 -41.66
C ILE A 80 -9.32 35.10 -41.49
N LEU A 81 -10.19 34.78 -40.53
CA LEU A 81 -10.68 33.43 -40.27
C LEU A 81 -12.01 33.17 -40.97
N ASN A 82 -12.89 34.16 -40.97
CA ASN A 82 -14.21 34.06 -41.58
C ASN A 82 -14.69 35.43 -42.08
N ALA A 83 -15.51 35.41 -43.16
CA ALA A 83 -16.16 36.61 -43.69
C ALA A 83 -17.57 36.20 -44.19
N ILE A 84 -18.60 36.91 -43.70
CA ILE A 84 -20.02 36.66 -44.10
C ILE A 84 -20.73 37.99 -44.29
N GLY A 85 -21.72 38.06 -45.17
CA GLY A 85 -22.50 39.25 -45.42
C GLY A 85 -23.27 39.24 -46.75
N ASP A 86 -23.72 40.41 -47.19
CA ASP A 86 -24.44 40.61 -48.43
C ASP A 86 -23.56 40.23 -49.66
N GLN A 87 -24.08 39.44 -50.58
CA GLN A 87 -23.30 38.86 -51.71
C GLN A 87 -22.62 39.93 -52.57
N GLY A 88 -23.26 41.07 -52.79
CA GLY A 88 -22.73 42.13 -53.65
C GLY A 88 -21.41 42.69 -53.12
N ILE A 89 -21.42 43.20 -51.89
CA ILE A 89 -20.27 43.79 -51.25
C ILE A 89 -19.19 42.72 -50.91
N LEU A 90 -19.58 41.52 -50.50
CA LEU A 90 -18.68 40.43 -50.21
C LEU A 90 -17.89 39.99 -51.46
N SER A 91 -18.55 39.93 -52.64
CA SER A 91 -17.89 39.64 -53.91
C SER A 91 -16.86 40.72 -54.26
N GLU A 92 -17.12 41.99 -53.92
CA GLU A 92 -16.19 43.07 -54.14
C GLU A 92 -14.99 43.02 -53.16
N ALA A 93 -15.24 42.68 -51.90
CA ALA A 93 -14.19 42.42 -50.91
C ALA A 93 -13.25 41.30 -51.34
N PHE A 94 -13.82 40.21 -51.90
CA PHE A 94 -13.05 39.08 -52.42
C PHE A 94 -12.19 39.43 -53.63
N ARG A 95 -12.66 40.38 -54.50
CA ARG A 95 -11.83 40.91 -55.61
C ARG A 95 -10.59 41.64 -55.06
N LEU A 96 -10.71 42.31 -53.92
CA LEU A 96 -9.61 42.96 -53.21
C LEU A 96 -8.85 41.95 -52.32
N LYS A 97 -9.08 40.64 -52.47
CA LYS A 97 -8.45 39.56 -51.70
C LYS A 97 -8.63 39.70 -50.18
N MET A 98 -9.70 40.30 -49.71
CA MET A 98 -10.15 40.21 -48.33
C MET A 98 -10.83 38.87 -48.10
N ILE A 99 -10.07 37.80 -48.07
CA ILE A 99 -10.50 36.39 -48.00
C ILE A 99 -9.90 35.72 -46.80
N PRO A 100 -10.49 34.60 -46.32
CA PRO A 100 -9.84 33.79 -45.30
C PRO A 100 -8.38 33.46 -45.64
N GLY A 101 -7.46 33.70 -44.67
CA GLY A 101 -6.03 33.57 -44.85
C GLY A 101 -5.28 34.87 -45.18
N ALA A 102 -5.96 35.97 -45.52
CA ALA A 102 -5.33 37.28 -45.72
C ALA A 102 -5.09 37.99 -44.39
N TYR A 103 -3.92 38.62 -44.24
CA TYR A 103 -3.56 39.39 -43.06
C TYR A 103 -3.99 40.86 -43.20
N MET A 104 -4.73 41.36 -42.18
CA MET A 104 -5.25 42.74 -42.14
C MET A 104 -4.54 43.61 -41.10
N ASP A 105 -3.33 43.25 -40.72
CA ASP A 105 -2.46 44.04 -39.83
C ASP A 105 -1.80 45.25 -40.56
N GLU A 106 -1.20 46.16 -39.80
CA GLU A 106 -0.55 47.36 -40.37
C GLU A 106 0.60 47.04 -41.34
N GLU A 107 1.35 45.98 -41.07
CA GLU A 107 2.57 45.65 -41.85
C GLU A 107 2.21 45.15 -43.25
N HIS A 108 1.10 44.45 -43.39
CA HIS A 108 0.76 43.81 -44.62
C HIS A 108 -0.23 44.58 -45.50
N ILE A 109 -1.07 45.43 -44.87
CA ILE A 109 -2.12 46.14 -45.61
C ILE A 109 -2.27 47.64 -45.22
N GLY A 110 -1.54 48.10 -44.20
CA GLY A 110 -1.65 49.47 -43.69
C GLY A 110 -2.85 49.75 -42.82
N THR A 111 -3.12 51.00 -42.55
CA THR A 111 -4.16 51.46 -41.65
C THR A 111 -5.56 51.03 -42.12
N ASN A 112 -6.22 50.25 -41.28
CA ASN A 112 -7.62 49.82 -41.40
C ASN A 112 -8.18 49.59 -39.98
N SER A 113 -9.47 49.38 -39.84
CA SER A 113 -10.13 49.17 -38.52
C SER A 113 -9.53 48.03 -37.72
N MET A 114 -9.29 46.86 -38.36
CA MET A 114 -8.75 45.65 -37.71
C MET A 114 -7.33 45.87 -37.24
N SER A 115 -6.44 46.45 -38.09
CA SER A 115 -5.06 46.75 -37.75
C SER A 115 -4.95 47.75 -36.57
N MET A 116 -5.83 48.74 -36.58
CA MET A 116 -5.93 49.73 -35.51
C MET A 116 -6.37 49.10 -34.18
N VAL A 117 -7.38 48.23 -34.19
CA VAL A 117 -7.83 47.49 -32.97
C VAL A 117 -6.72 46.60 -32.42
N LEU A 118 -5.96 45.91 -33.26
CA LEU A 118 -4.82 45.11 -32.84
C LEU A 118 -3.74 45.92 -32.14
N LYS A 119 -3.47 47.12 -32.63
CA LYS A 119 -2.41 48.03 -32.13
C LYS A 119 -2.86 48.83 -30.89
N GLU A 120 -4.02 49.50 -30.99
CA GLU A 120 -4.51 50.45 -29.97
C GLU A 120 -5.36 49.73 -28.89
N LYS A 121 -5.77 48.50 -29.11
CA LYS A 121 -6.57 47.65 -28.21
C LYS A 121 -7.91 48.20 -27.78
N ILE A 122 -8.48 49.13 -28.57
CA ILE A 122 -9.78 49.76 -28.38
C ILE A 122 -10.67 49.63 -29.62
N PRO A 123 -11.99 49.63 -29.47
CA PRO A 123 -12.89 49.66 -30.64
C PRO A 123 -12.68 50.93 -31.47
N ILE A 124 -12.62 50.78 -32.78
CA ILE A 124 -12.34 51.89 -33.70
C ILE A 124 -13.21 51.78 -34.96
N GLN A 125 -13.65 52.92 -35.45
CA GLN A 125 -14.25 53.08 -36.77
C GLN A 125 -13.35 53.87 -37.69
N VAL A 126 -13.11 53.34 -38.88
CA VAL A 126 -12.27 53.91 -39.94
C VAL A 126 -13.11 54.05 -41.21
N TYR A 127 -13.11 55.20 -41.87
CA TYR A 127 -13.87 55.39 -43.08
C TYR A 127 -13.18 56.32 -44.06
N GLY A 128 -13.42 56.14 -45.37
CA GLY A 128 -12.91 57.01 -46.42
C GLY A 128 -11.36 57.06 -46.43
N ASP A 129 -10.84 58.29 -46.43
CA ASP A 129 -9.41 58.61 -46.45
C ASP A 129 -8.68 58.36 -45.14
N ASP A 130 -9.35 57.91 -44.09
CA ASP A 130 -8.72 57.33 -42.90
C ASP A 130 -7.97 56.04 -43.19
N HIS A 131 -8.42 55.27 -44.20
CA HIS A 131 -7.65 54.12 -44.69
C HIS A 131 -6.36 54.56 -45.35
N TYR A 132 -5.28 53.88 -45.12
CA TYR A 132 -3.99 54.21 -45.77
C TYR A 132 -4.01 53.88 -47.25
N ILE A 133 -4.72 52.83 -47.64
CA ILE A 133 -4.81 52.33 -49.01
C ILE A 133 -6.01 52.94 -49.73
N LYS A 134 -5.78 53.59 -50.91
CA LYS A 134 -6.81 54.23 -51.72
C LYS A 134 -7.94 53.26 -52.16
N ALA A 135 -7.63 51.97 -52.37
CA ALA A 135 -8.60 50.97 -52.72
C ALA A 135 -9.74 50.77 -51.69
N TYR A 136 -9.49 51.21 -50.41
CA TYR A 136 -10.44 51.08 -49.30
C TYR A 136 -11.17 52.37 -49.00
N TYR A 137 -10.93 53.47 -49.71
CA TYR A 137 -11.60 54.77 -49.45
C TYR A 137 -13.10 54.75 -49.59
N LYS A 138 -13.64 53.80 -50.34
CA LYS A 138 -15.06 53.64 -50.51
C LYS A 138 -15.75 52.92 -49.37
N TRP A 139 -15.00 52.45 -48.39
CA TRP A 139 -15.53 51.65 -47.28
C TRP A 139 -15.49 52.38 -45.94
N THR A 140 -16.41 51.96 -45.09
CA THR A 140 -16.45 52.23 -43.67
C THR A 140 -16.33 50.91 -42.92
N CYS A 141 -15.40 50.85 -42.01
CA CYS A 141 -15.08 49.65 -41.21
C CYS A 141 -15.18 49.98 -39.74
N SER A 142 -15.93 49.17 -39.01
CA SER A 142 -16.07 49.28 -37.54
C SER A 142 -15.60 48.00 -36.92
N ALA A 143 -14.55 48.07 -36.07
CA ALA A 143 -13.94 46.89 -35.47
C ALA A 143 -13.87 47.01 -33.95
N ALA A 144 -13.96 45.86 -33.30
CA ALA A 144 -13.81 45.73 -31.86
C ALA A 144 -12.92 44.50 -31.53
N PRO A 145 -12.07 44.57 -30.50
CA PRO A 145 -11.30 43.43 -30.07
C PRO A 145 -12.19 42.39 -29.38
N ILE A 146 -11.82 41.12 -29.54
CA ILE A 146 -12.34 40.00 -28.73
C ILE A 146 -11.19 39.56 -27.83
N LYS A 147 -11.42 39.55 -26.51
CA LYS A 147 -10.38 39.28 -25.51
C LYS A 147 -10.66 38.01 -24.72
N ASN A 148 -9.61 37.39 -24.22
CA ASN A 148 -9.69 36.27 -23.30
C ASN A 148 -9.82 36.73 -21.83
N ASN A 149 -9.83 35.77 -20.90
CA ASN A 149 -9.92 36.02 -19.44
C ASN A 149 -8.69 36.78 -18.87
N LYS A 150 -7.60 36.90 -19.65
CA LYS A 150 -6.37 37.63 -19.27
C LYS A 150 -6.26 39.01 -19.93
N ASP A 151 -7.35 39.52 -20.53
CA ASP A 151 -7.40 40.79 -21.28
C ASP A 151 -6.49 40.81 -22.53
N GLU A 152 -6.09 39.63 -23.04
CA GLU A 152 -5.32 39.52 -24.27
C GLU A 152 -6.24 39.38 -25.47
N ILE A 153 -5.96 40.07 -26.57
CA ILE A 153 -6.73 39.98 -27.79
C ILE A 153 -6.53 38.60 -28.40
N ILE A 154 -7.63 37.89 -28.66
CA ILE A 154 -7.67 36.57 -29.31
C ILE A 154 -8.20 36.67 -30.75
N GLY A 155 -8.84 37.78 -31.09
CA GLY A 155 -9.34 38.06 -32.42
C GLY A 155 -9.96 39.45 -32.51
N VAL A 156 -10.34 39.83 -33.69
CA VAL A 156 -11.05 41.07 -33.96
C VAL A 156 -12.30 40.80 -34.77
N LEU A 157 -13.41 41.37 -34.33
CA LEU A 157 -14.66 41.42 -35.09
C LEU A 157 -14.78 42.74 -35.80
N ASP A 158 -14.99 42.69 -37.10
CA ASP A 158 -15.16 43.89 -37.95
C ASP A 158 -16.49 43.79 -38.72
N LEU A 159 -17.12 44.97 -38.92
CA LEU A 159 -18.26 45.14 -39.81
C LEU A 159 -17.97 46.24 -40.83
N THR A 160 -17.87 45.86 -42.08
CA THR A 160 -17.53 46.72 -43.20
C THR A 160 -18.68 46.96 -44.13
N GLY A 161 -18.93 48.22 -44.53
CA GLY A 161 -19.92 48.64 -45.49
C GLY A 161 -19.39 49.76 -46.39
N TYR A 162 -20.26 50.33 -47.27
CA TYR A 162 -19.87 51.50 -48.07
C TYR A 162 -19.78 52.79 -47.21
N SER A 163 -18.85 53.68 -47.49
CA SER A 163 -18.60 54.89 -46.76
C SER A 163 -19.78 55.89 -46.76
N GLU A 164 -20.67 55.74 -47.73
CA GLU A 164 -21.93 56.49 -47.79
C GLU A 164 -22.90 56.11 -46.66
N ASN A 165 -22.71 54.93 -46.06
CA ASN A 165 -23.54 54.33 -45.01
C ASN A 165 -22.88 54.43 -43.64
N VAL A 166 -22.16 55.49 -43.32
CA VAL A 166 -21.48 55.70 -42.04
C VAL A 166 -22.51 56.06 -40.97
N TYR A 167 -22.70 55.19 -39.98
CA TYR A 167 -23.58 55.42 -38.84
C TYR A 167 -22.78 55.20 -37.54
N SER A 168 -22.98 56.09 -36.56
CA SER A 168 -22.28 56.02 -35.26
C SER A 168 -22.69 54.76 -34.44
N HIS A 169 -23.89 54.25 -34.64
CA HIS A 169 -24.38 53.07 -33.95
C HIS A 169 -23.77 51.77 -34.50
N THR A 170 -23.18 51.75 -35.70
CA THR A 170 -22.52 50.56 -36.27
C THR A 170 -21.37 50.08 -35.41
N LEU A 171 -20.52 51.00 -34.90
CA LEU A 171 -19.46 50.64 -33.97
C LEU A 171 -20.01 50.04 -32.66
N GLY A 172 -21.11 50.64 -32.12
CA GLY A 172 -21.77 50.13 -30.91
C GLY A 172 -22.31 48.70 -31.08
N MET A 173 -22.82 48.38 -32.27
CA MET A 173 -23.31 47.00 -32.58
C MET A 173 -22.17 46.00 -32.59
N VAL A 174 -21.01 46.35 -33.18
CA VAL A 174 -19.84 45.51 -33.23
C VAL A 174 -19.25 45.29 -31.85
N VAL A 175 -19.16 46.37 -31.03
CA VAL A 175 -18.70 46.25 -29.64
C VAL A 175 -19.62 45.31 -28.84
N ALA A 176 -20.93 45.50 -28.92
CA ALA A 176 -21.88 44.65 -28.21
C ALA A 176 -21.77 43.16 -28.65
N ALA A 177 -21.53 42.93 -29.94
CA ALA A 177 -21.34 41.58 -30.44
C ALA A 177 -20.00 40.97 -29.97
N ALA A 178 -18.90 41.74 -29.98
CA ALA A 178 -17.61 41.31 -29.48
C ALA A 178 -17.67 40.99 -27.97
N ASP A 179 -18.30 41.87 -27.17
CA ASP A 179 -18.51 41.62 -25.73
C ASP A 179 -19.34 40.34 -25.48
N ALA A 180 -20.39 40.13 -26.28
CA ALA A 180 -21.20 38.91 -26.17
C ALA A 180 -20.41 37.64 -26.51
N ILE A 181 -19.51 37.69 -27.51
CA ILE A 181 -18.59 36.60 -27.85
C ILE A 181 -17.63 36.32 -26.69
N GLU A 182 -17.05 37.38 -26.11
CA GLU A 182 -16.17 37.26 -24.94
C GLU A 182 -16.86 36.55 -23.77
N GLN A 183 -18.07 37.00 -23.42
CA GLN A 183 -18.86 36.40 -22.33
C GLN A 183 -19.17 34.93 -22.61
N MET A 184 -19.51 34.58 -23.85
CA MET A 184 -19.81 33.20 -24.23
C MET A 184 -18.56 32.31 -24.10
N ILE A 185 -17.39 32.77 -24.54
CA ILE A 185 -16.12 32.04 -24.40
C ILE A 185 -15.81 31.82 -22.90
N LYS A 186 -15.97 32.84 -22.05
CA LYS A 186 -15.78 32.72 -20.60
C LYS A 186 -16.70 31.66 -20.00
N VAL A 187 -17.98 31.70 -20.32
CA VAL A 187 -18.95 30.69 -19.82
C VAL A 187 -18.59 29.27 -20.28
N GLN A 188 -18.17 29.09 -21.53
CA GLN A 188 -17.76 27.78 -22.02
C GLN A 188 -16.53 27.27 -21.29
N GLN A 189 -15.52 28.11 -21.05
CA GLN A 189 -14.32 27.73 -20.30
C GLN A 189 -14.65 27.37 -18.86
N TYR A 190 -15.49 28.14 -18.15
CA TYR A 190 -15.96 27.79 -16.80
C TYR A 190 -16.70 26.45 -16.78
N ASN A 191 -17.58 26.21 -17.74
CA ASN A 191 -18.31 24.95 -17.84
C ASN A 191 -17.36 23.75 -18.08
N ASN A 192 -16.32 23.94 -18.90
CA ASN A 192 -15.30 22.91 -19.12
C ASN A 192 -14.50 22.59 -17.85
N VAL A 193 -14.12 23.61 -17.07
CA VAL A 193 -13.44 23.43 -15.77
C VAL A 193 -14.35 22.70 -14.78
N ILE A 194 -15.62 23.08 -14.70
CA ILE A 194 -16.61 22.42 -13.83
C ILE A 194 -16.76 20.95 -14.21
N LYS A 195 -16.92 20.65 -15.52
CA LYS A 195 -17.02 19.26 -16.02
C LYS A 195 -15.78 18.44 -15.72
N LEU A 196 -14.59 19.03 -15.87
CA LEU A 196 -13.33 18.36 -15.54
C LEU A 196 -13.25 18.04 -14.05
N ASN A 197 -13.56 19.02 -13.19
CA ASN A 197 -13.59 18.84 -11.75
C ASN A 197 -14.60 17.77 -11.32
N GLN A 198 -15.79 17.76 -11.93
CA GLN A 198 -16.79 16.71 -11.67
C GLN A 198 -16.25 15.31 -12.01
N LYS A 199 -15.62 15.14 -13.19
CA LYS A 199 -15.00 13.87 -13.58
C LYS A 199 -13.87 13.46 -12.63
N HIS A 200 -13.04 14.41 -12.18
CA HIS A 200 -11.99 14.15 -11.20
C HIS A 200 -12.57 13.66 -9.87
N MET A 201 -13.59 14.37 -9.36
CA MET A 201 -14.27 13.98 -8.11
C MET A 201 -14.93 12.61 -8.22
N GLU A 202 -15.59 12.31 -9.32
CA GLU A 202 -16.16 10.99 -9.59
C GLU A 202 -15.10 9.89 -9.65
N SER A 203 -13.97 10.15 -10.30
CA SER A 203 -12.84 9.23 -10.35
C SER A 203 -12.25 8.96 -8.96
N ILE A 204 -12.02 10.01 -8.14
CA ILE A 204 -11.56 9.88 -6.76
C ILE A 204 -12.57 9.09 -5.94
N PHE A 205 -13.85 9.44 -5.99
CA PHE A 205 -14.92 8.79 -5.25
C PHE A 205 -14.99 7.28 -5.54
N ASN A 206 -14.83 6.89 -6.81
CA ASN A 206 -14.86 5.48 -7.24
C ASN A 206 -13.54 4.73 -7.00
N SER A 207 -12.42 5.42 -6.78
CA SER A 207 -11.11 4.80 -6.50
C SER A 207 -10.90 4.49 -5.01
N ILE A 208 -11.68 5.11 -4.12
CA ILE A 208 -11.58 4.89 -2.66
C ILE A 208 -11.98 3.44 -2.34
N PRO A 209 -11.11 2.66 -1.63
CA PRO A 209 -11.37 1.25 -1.33
C PRO A 209 -12.41 1.02 -0.23
N THR A 210 -13.00 2.07 0.31
CA THR A 210 -14.07 2.03 1.32
C THR A 210 -15.42 2.21 0.64
N SER A 211 -16.43 1.46 1.05
CA SER A 211 -17.81 1.60 0.54
C SER A 211 -18.44 2.87 1.07
N ILE A 212 -18.79 3.80 0.18
CA ILE A 212 -19.36 5.10 0.53
C ILE A 212 -20.76 5.24 -0.07
N ILE A 213 -21.73 5.64 0.76
CA ILE A 213 -23.10 5.93 0.36
C ILE A 213 -23.46 7.31 0.92
N THR A 214 -24.07 8.16 0.11
CA THR A 214 -24.65 9.40 0.61
C THR A 214 -26.18 9.32 0.64
N SER A 215 -26.80 9.89 1.65
CA SER A 215 -28.26 9.95 1.74
C SER A 215 -28.75 11.34 2.11
N LYS A 216 -30.00 11.62 1.73
CA LYS A 216 -30.75 12.74 2.23
C LYS A 216 -31.16 12.52 3.70
N MET A 217 -31.67 13.55 4.35
CA MET A 217 -32.17 13.51 5.74
C MET A 217 -33.33 12.53 5.93
N ASP A 218 -34.10 12.23 4.89
CA ASP A 218 -35.19 11.25 4.91
C ASP A 218 -34.74 9.80 4.74
N GLY A 219 -33.40 9.58 4.64
CA GLY A 219 -32.77 8.29 4.43
C GLY A 219 -32.73 7.82 2.97
N THR A 220 -33.25 8.62 2.01
CA THR A 220 -33.16 8.26 0.58
C THR A 220 -31.73 8.32 0.10
N ILE A 221 -31.24 7.26 -0.52
CA ILE A 221 -29.88 7.17 -1.06
C ILE A 221 -29.76 8.11 -2.26
N ARG A 222 -28.72 8.94 -2.28
CA ARG A 222 -28.44 9.89 -3.35
C ARG A 222 -27.36 9.40 -4.30
N THR A 223 -26.20 9.05 -3.77
CA THR A 223 -25.09 8.52 -4.56
C THR A 223 -24.36 7.42 -3.79
N LEU A 224 -23.64 6.60 -4.50
CA LEU A 224 -22.77 5.56 -3.93
C LEU A 224 -21.55 5.36 -4.83
N ASN A 225 -20.44 4.96 -4.24
CA ASN A 225 -19.25 4.64 -5.02
C ASN A 225 -19.29 3.18 -5.50
N ARG A 226 -18.36 2.84 -6.39
CA ARG A 226 -18.22 1.49 -6.96
C ARG A 226 -18.08 0.42 -5.87
N GLN A 227 -17.31 0.68 -4.81
CA GLN A 227 -17.10 -0.26 -3.71
C GLN A 227 -18.40 -0.56 -2.96
N ALA A 228 -19.27 0.43 -2.76
CA ALA A 228 -20.58 0.21 -2.17
C ALA A 228 -21.48 -0.65 -3.07
N ALA A 229 -21.50 -0.38 -4.38
CA ALA A 229 -22.24 -1.21 -5.33
C ALA A 229 -21.77 -2.68 -5.30
N GLU A 230 -20.45 -2.92 -5.25
CA GLU A 230 -19.86 -4.25 -5.14
C GLU A 230 -20.17 -4.94 -3.79
N MET A 231 -20.09 -4.20 -2.68
CA MET A 231 -20.37 -4.70 -1.32
C MET A 231 -21.83 -5.16 -1.18
N PHE A 232 -22.76 -4.31 -1.60
CA PHE A 232 -24.19 -4.62 -1.48
C PHE A 232 -24.73 -5.50 -2.63
N GLY A 233 -23.93 -5.71 -3.70
CA GLY A 233 -24.29 -6.53 -4.85
C GLY A 233 -25.45 -5.93 -5.69
N CYS A 234 -25.61 -4.61 -5.67
CA CYS A 234 -26.66 -3.88 -6.36
C CYS A 234 -26.06 -2.75 -7.21
N SER A 235 -26.63 -2.51 -8.39
CA SER A 235 -26.26 -1.35 -9.20
C SER A 235 -26.75 -0.04 -8.60
N GLU A 236 -26.09 1.06 -8.94
CA GLU A 236 -26.45 2.40 -8.48
C GLU A 236 -27.92 2.75 -8.75
N ASN A 237 -28.43 2.45 -9.95
CA ASN A 237 -29.81 2.69 -10.34
C ASN A 237 -30.86 1.96 -9.46
N VAL A 238 -30.47 0.88 -8.83
CA VAL A 238 -31.34 0.14 -7.90
C VAL A 238 -31.24 0.74 -6.50
N MET A 239 -30.03 1.01 -6.05
CA MET A 239 -29.79 1.51 -4.70
C MET A 239 -30.31 2.93 -4.49
N THR A 240 -30.23 3.81 -5.48
CA THR A 240 -30.76 5.18 -5.40
C THR A 240 -32.30 5.25 -5.24
N LYS A 241 -32.99 4.13 -5.48
CA LYS A 241 -34.45 3.99 -5.23
C LYS A 241 -34.76 3.42 -3.84
N MET A 242 -33.73 2.99 -3.10
CA MET A 242 -33.85 2.40 -1.77
C MET A 242 -33.63 3.45 -0.68
N LYS A 243 -34.07 3.10 0.54
CA LYS A 243 -33.73 3.85 1.74
C LYS A 243 -32.67 3.16 2.56
N MET A 244 -31.89 3.93 3.29
CA MET A 244 -30.81 3.42 4.15
C MET A 244 -31.27 2.37 5.16
N ASN A 245 -32.53 2.43 5.64
CA ASN A 245 -33.12 1.46 6.58
C ASN A 245 -33.33 0.05 5.97
N GLU A 246 -33.31 -0.05 4.66
CA GLU A 246 -33.41 -1.35 3.96
C GLU A 246 -32.04 -2.08 3.89
N LEU A 247 -30.95 -1.32 4.02
CA LEU A 247 -29.60 -1.86 3.90
C LEU A 247 -29.05 -2.44 5.20
N PHE A 248 -29.48 -1.97 6.37
CA PHE A 248 -28.94 -2.46 7.63
C PHE A 248 -29.95 -2.52 8.76
N GLU A 249 -29.81 -3.58 9.57
CA GLU A 249 -30.60 -3.74 10.78
C GLU A 249 -30.10 -2.79 11.86
N GLY A 250 -31.03 -2.09 12.50
CA GLY A 250 -30.68 -1.13 13.54
C GLY A 250 -30.54 0.30 13.04
N PHE A 251 -31.38 0.71 12.08
CA PHE A 251 -31.51 2.12 11.66
C PHE A 251 -31.62 3.12 12.82
N GLY A 252 -31.81 2.64 14.05
CA GLY A 252 -31.69 3.41 15.27
C GLY A 252 -30.39 4.18 15.39
N VAL A 253 -29.28 3.66 14.85
CA VAL A 253 -27.97 4.29 14.84
C VAL A 253 -27.93 5.41 13.79
N ALA A 254 -28.36 5.12 12.57
CA ALA A 254 -28.46 6.13 11.52
C ALA A 254 -29.49 7.21 11.88
N LYS A 255 -30.57 6.83 12.56
CA LYS A 255 -31.58 7.80 13.07
C LYS A 255 -31.02 8.72 14.17
N LYS A 256 -30.01 8.26 14.94
CA LYS A 256 -29.27 9.13 15.88
C LYS A 256 -28.48 10.21 15.13
N VAL A 257 -27.79 9.87 14.02
CA VAL A 257 -27.09 10.87 13.19
C VAL A 257 -28.08 11.82 12.54
N LEU A 258 -29.16 11.30 11.97
CA LEU A 258 -30.22 12.09 11.34
C LEU A 258 -30.87 13.07 12.32
N ASN A 259 -31.09 12.66 13.57
CA ASN A 259 -31.78 13.48 14.57
C ASN A 259 -30.84 14.41 15.36
N SER A 260 -29.59 14.04 15.60
CA SER A 260 -28.66 14.76 16.47
C SER A 260 -27.55 15.52 15.74
N GLY A 261 -27.35 15.24 14.45
CA GLY A 261 -26.22 15.80 13.69
C GLY A 261 -24.84 15.39 14.22
N LYS A 262 -24.79 14.42 15.16
CA LYS A 262 -23.53 13.99 15.75
C LYS A 262 -22.84 12.96 14.87
N LEU A 263 -21.53 13.12 14.75
CA LEU A 263 -20.63 12.16 14.13
C LEU A 263 -20.77 10.77 14.77
N ILE A 264 -20.83 9.73 13.96
CA ILE A 264 -20.67 8.34 14.42
C ILE A 264 -19.35 7.81 13.86
N THR A 265 -18.54 7.20 14.71
CA THR A 265 -17.26 6.58 14.34
C THR A 265 -17.19 5.18 14.91
N ASP A 266 -16.70 4.24 14.06
CA ASP A 266 -16.37 2.86 14.43
C ASP A 266 -17.51 2.07 15.11
N GLU A 267 -18.75 2.26 14.67
CA GLU A 267 -19.88 1.49 15.19
C GLU A 267 -20.05 0.20 14.38
N GLU A 268 -19.96 -0.95 15.05
CA GLU A 268 -20.17 -2.25 14.42
C GLU A 268 -21.66 -2.53 14.19
N VAL A 269 -22.06 -2.66 12.93
CA VAL A 269 -23.44 -2.93 12.52
C VAL A 269 -23.52 -4.11 11.55
N TYR A 270 -24.68 -4.77 11.52
CA TYR A 270 -24.95 -5.78 10.51
C TYR A 270 -25.66 -5.15 9.31
N VAL A 271 -25.14 -5.45 8.12
CA VAL A 271 -25.73 -5.03 6.85
C VAL A 271 -26.32 -6.22 6.10
N ASN A 272 -27.45 -5.98 5.43
CA ASN A 272 -28.08 -6.93 4.55
C ASN A 272 -27.73 -6.60 3.10
N SER A 273 -27.12 -7.54 2.39
CA SER A 273 -26.82 -7.41 0.97
C SER A 273 -27.40 -8.59 0.19
N ARG A 274 -27.42 -8.50 -1.13
CA ARG A 274 -27.77 -9.65 -1.98
C ARG A 274 -26.80 -10.84 -1.82
N LYS A 275 -25.60 -10.58 -1.31
CA LYS A 275 -24.56 -11.60 -1.04
C LYS A 275 -24.70 -12.24 0.34
N GLY A 276 -25.67 -11.82 1.15
CA GLY A 276 -25.89 -12.30 2.51
C GLY A 276 -25.72 -11.18 3.56
N ARG A 277 -25.87 -11.58 4.82
CA ARG A 277 -25.71 -10.71 5.99
C ARG A 277 -24.27 -10.75 6.51
N PHE A 278 -23.64 -9.59 6.73
CA PHE A 278 -22.28 -9.52 7.28
C PHE A 278 -22.07 -8.28 8.14
N GLN A 279 -21.03 -8.29 8.94
CA GLN A 279 -20.71 -7.23 9.91
C GLN A 279 -19.76 -6.22 9.27
N VAL A 280 -20.05 -4.93 9.47
CA VAL A 280 -19.23 -3.80 9.00
C VAL A 280 -19.03 -2.77 10.10
N ASN A 281 -17.90 -2.08 10.06
CA ASN A 281 -17.70 -0.82 10.78
C ASN A 281 -18.37 0.31 10.00
N LEU A 282 -19.24 1.03 10.67
CA LEU A 282 -19.99 2.18 10.16
C LEU A 282 -19.41 3.47 10.71
N ASN A 283 -19.05 4.37 9.78
CA ASN A 283 -18.81 5.78 10.09
C ASN A 283 -19.85 6.63 9.36
N ALA A 284 -20.39 7.64 10.02
CA ALA A 284 -21.38 8.54 9.41
C ALA A 284 -21.06 10.01 9.72
N TYR A 285 -21.02 10.81 8.64
CA TYR A 285 -20.61 12.21 8.66
C TYR A 285 -21.70 13.10 8.09
N PRO A 286 -22.21 14.10 8.84
CA PRO A 286 -23.13 15.08 8.31
C PRO A 286 -22.43 16.06 7.37
N VAL A 287 -23.07 16.38 6.25
CA VAL A 287 -22.65 17.41 5.30
C VAL A 287 -23.57 18.60 5.45
N TYR A 288 -23.01 19.76 5.76
CA TYR A 288 -23.76 21.00 5.99
C TYR A 288 -23.88 21.79 4.69
N SER A 289 -25.05 22.47 4.52
CA SER A 289 -25.23 23.51 3.49
C SER A 289 -24.62 24.84 3.98
N ASN A 290 -24.61 25.84 3.09
CA ASN A 290 -24.13 27.20 3.42
C ASN A 290 -24.91 27.83 4.59
N ASP A 291 -26.12 27.37 4.87
CA ASP A 291 -27.00 27.84 5.96
C ASP A 291 -26.83 27.05 7.26
N GLU A 292 -25.71 26.30 7.42
CA GLU A 292 -25.42 25.46 8.59
C GLU A 292 -26.45 24.33 8.85
N LYS A 293 -27.33 24.06 7.91
CA LYS A 293 -28.27 22.94 8.00
C LYS A 293 -27.67 21.70 7.39
N ILE A 294 -27.91 20.54 8.03
CA ILE A 294 -27.49 19.26 7.47
C ILE A 294 -28.28 19.00 6.19
N ASN A 295 -27.57 18.90 5.07
CA ASN A 295 -28.12 18.64 3.76
C ASN A 295 -28.12 17.17 3.41
N GLU A 296 -27.02 16.49 3.75
CA GLU A 296 -26.76 15.08 3.44
C GLU A 296 -26.00 14.42 4.57
N ILE A 297 -25.96 13.07 4.54
CA ILE A 297 -25.11 12.27 5.41
C ILE A 297 -24.30 11.34 4.52
N VAL A 298 -22.99 11.30 4.76
CA VAL A 298 -22.06 10.36 4.16
C VAL A 298 -21.89 9.18 5.09
N PHE A 299 -22.22 8.00 4.63
CA PHE A 299 -22.01 6.72 5.31
C PHE A 299 -20.82 6.01 4.71
N MET A 300 -19.89 5.59 5.54
CA MET A 300 -18.72 4.80 5.15
C MET A 300 -18.81 3.42 5.81
N PHE A 301 -18.74 2.38 5.01
CA PHE A 301 -18.82 0.99 5.48
C PHE A 301 -17.51 0.29 5.20
N GLN A 302 -16.95 -0.36 6.22
CA GLN A 302 -15.75 -1.14 6.11
C GLN A 302 -15.99 -2.56 6.63
N GLU A 303 -15.79 -3.57 5.81
CA GLU A 303 -16.02 -4.95 6.19
C GLU A 303 -15.06 -5.39 7.30
N VAL A 304 -15.60 -5.78 8.47
CA VAL A 304 -14.81 -6.18 9.64
C VAL A 304 -13.87 -7.34 9.32
N LYS A 305 -14.33 -8.31 8.51
CA LYS A 305 -13.48 -9.42 8.05
C LYS A 305 -12.26 -8.96 7.27
N LYS A 306 -12.38 -7.96 6.38
CA LYS A 306 -11.24 -7.44 5.61
C LYS A 306 -10.23 -6.72 6.50
N VAL A 307 -10.69 -5.96 7.48
CA VAL A 307 -9.82 -5.26 8.44
C VAL A 307 -9.09 -6.25 9.33
N ARG A 308 -9.80 -7.25 9.87
CA ARG A 308 -9.21 -8.33 10.66
C ARG A 308 -8.19 -9.12 9.84
N LYS A 309 -8.49 -9.42 8.58
CA LYS A 309 -7.57 -10.10 7.64
C LYS A 309 -6.29 -9.29 7.36
N LEU A 310 -6.39 -7.98 7.21
CA LEU A 310 -5.21 -7.11 7.07
C LEU A 310 -4.39 -7.06 8.38
N ALA A 311 -5.04 -6.92 9.51
CA ALA A 311 -4.40 -6.96 10.82
C ALA A 311 -3.73 -8.33 11.08
N SER A 312 -4.40 -9.42 10.69
CA SER A 312 -3.84 -10.78 10.75
C SER A 312 -2.60 -10.94 9.88
N LYS A 313 -2.59 -10.39 8.66
CA LYS A 313 -1.41 -10.41 7.78
C LYS A 313 -0.23 -9.62 8.35
N ILE A 314 -0.48 -8.55 9.09
CA ILE A 314 0.57 -7.75 9.75
C ILE A 314 1.06 -8.44 11.02
N MET A 315 0.18 -9.11 11.78
CA MET A 315 0.50 -9.85 13.00
C MET A 315 1.00 -11.28 12.74
N ALA A 316 0.65 -11.88 11.61
CA ALA A 316 1.14 -13.17 11.17
C ALA A 316 2.55 -12.99 10.61
N GLY A 317 3.52 -13.72 11.13
CA GLY A 317 4.82 -13.84 10.49
C GLY A 317 4.63 -14.27 9.03
N GLN A 318 5.27 -13.58 8.08
CA GLN A 318 5.23 -14.00 6.69
C GLN A 318 5.91 -15.37 6.56
N ALA A 319 5.26 -16.32 5.89
CA ALA A 319 5.89 -17.56 5.48
C ALA A 319 6.96 -17.24 4.41
N VAL A 320 8.22 -17.26 4.81
CA VAL A 320 9.36 -16.82 3.98
C VAL A 320 9.95 -17.96 3.16
N TYR A 321 9.77 -19.21 3.61
CA TYR A 321 10.34 -20.39 2.98
C TYR A 321 9.45 -20.96 1.88
N THR A 322 10.08 -21.35 0.78
CA THR A 322 9.48 -22.07 -0.36
C THR A 322 10.25 -23.35 -0.63
N PHE A 323 9.65 -24.31 -1.33
CA PHE A 323 10.33 -25.57 -1.67
C PHE A 323 11.63 -25.36 -2.46
N ASP A 324 11.72 -24.29 -3.25
CA ASP A 324 12.92 -23.98 -4.04
C ASP A 324 14.11 -23.51 -3.17
N LYS A 325 13.83 -23.08 -1.95
CA LYS A 325 14.85 -22.70 -0.96
C LYS A 325 15.30 -23.87 -0.09
N ILE A 326 14.66 -25.03 -0.20
CA ILE A 326 15.04 -26.24 0.55
C ILE A 326 16.26 -26.88 -0.11
N ILE A 327 17.33 -27.03 0.66
CA ILE A 327 18.60 -27.57 0.18
C ILE A 327 18.71 -29.05 0.52
N GLY A 328 18.95 -29.87 -0.49
CA GLY A 328 19.19 -31.31 -0.36
C GLY A 328 19.30 -31.98 -1.72
N LYS A 329 20.05 -33.06 -1.78
CA LYS A 329 20.22 -33.90 -2.97
C LYS A 329 19.91 -35.37 -2.71
N ASN A 330 19.68 -35.74 -1.44
CA ASN A 330 19.34 -37.12 -1.08
C ASN A 330 18.01 -37.52 -1.75
N GLU A 331 18.01 -38.68 -2.42
CA GLU A 331 16.87 -39.15 -3.23
C GLU A 331 15.59 -39.30 -2.42
N ASN A 332 15.68 -39.85 -1.20
CA ASN A 332 14.51 -40.01 -0.32
C ASN A 332 13.99 -38.65 0.15
N PHE A 333 14.87 -37.69 0.41
CA PHE A 333 14.49 -36.36 0.79
C PHE A 333 13.81 -35.60 -0.36
N LEU A 334 14.28 -35.76 -1.59
CA LEU A 334 13.61 -35.22 -2.78
C LEU A 334 12.23 -35.83 -3.00
N LYS A 335 12.07 -37.14 -2.81
CA LYS A 335 10.76 -37.81 -2.83
C LYS A 335 9.80 -37.23 -1.76
N THR A 336 10.33 -36.91 -0.57
CA THR A 336 9.53 -36.26 0.49
C THR A 336 9.08 -34.85 0.07
N ILE A 337 9.93 -34.08 -0.59
CA ILE A 337 9.58 -32.75 -1.14
C ILE A 337 8.49 -32.88 -2.21
N GLU A 338 8.64 -33.83 -3.16
CA GLU A 338 7.62 -34.06 -4.20
C GLU A 338 6.28 -34.49 -3.62
N TYR A 339 6.29 -35.40 -2.63
CA TYR A 339 5.10 -35.79 -1.90
C TYR A 339 4.45 -34.58 -1.22
N SER A 340 5.25 -33.75 -0.54
CA SER A 340 4.76 -32.55 0.14
C SER A 340 4.12 -31.55 -0.83
N LYS A 341 4.69 -31.38 -2.04
CA LYS A 341 4.09 -30.57 -3.11
C LYS A 341 2.74 -31.11 -3.56
N LYS A 342 2.62 -32.44 -3.74
CA LYS A 342 1.36 -33.08 -4.16
C LYS A 342 0.22 -32.87 -3.17
N ILE A 343 0.51 -32.88 -1.87
CA ILE A 343 -0.50 -32.74 -0.82
C ILE A 343 -0.73 -31.27 -0.40
N SER A 344 0.01 -30.33 -0.98
CA SER A 344 -0.05 -28.90 -0.58
C SER A 344 -1.43 -28.27 -0.82
N ASP A 345 -2.18 -28.70 -1.83
CA ASP A 345 -3.52 -28.19 -2.13
C ASP A 345 -4.63 -28.87 -1.33
N SER A 346 -4.33 -29.93 -0.59
CA SER A 346 -5.32 -30.61 0.23
C SER A 346 -5.75 -29.75 1.43
N SER A 347 -7.05 -29.77 1.75
CA SER A 347 -7.58 -29.18 2.98
C SER A 347 -7.39 -30.07 4.22
N SER A 348 -6.96 -31.32 4.03
CA SER A 348 -6.73 -32.28 5.12
C SER A 348 -5.56 -31.88 6.00
N THR A 349 -5.58 -32.34 7.24
CA THR A 349 -4.51 -32.11 8.21
C THR A 349 -3.20 -32.77 7.77
N ILE A 350 -2.09 -32.06 7.87
CA ILE A 350 -0.75 -32.58 7.60
C ILE A 350 0.00 -32.73 8.92
N LEU A 351 0.60 -33.90 9.14
CA LEU A 351 1.42 -34.17 10.31
C LEU A 351 2.90 -34.37 9.90
N ILE A 352 3.76 -33.44 10.30
CA ILE A 352 5.20 -33.49 10.03
C ILE A 352 5.93 -34.09 11.22
N MET A 353 6.52 -35.25 11.03
CA MET A 353 7.27 -35.99 12.05
C MET A 353 8.76 -35.95 11.77
N GLY A 354 9.57 -35.79 12.80
CA GLY A 354 11.02 -35.79 12.68
C GLY A 354 11.69 -35.19 13.90
N GLU A 355 12.96 -35.51 14.09
CA GLU A 355 13.76 -35.01 15.21
C GLU A 355 13.82 -33.48 15.28
N SER A 356 14.20 -32.93 16.43
CA SER A 356 14.42 -31.49 16.57
C SER A 356 15.52 -31.02 15.59
N GLY A 357 15.31 -29.85 14.98
CA GLY A 357 16.28 -29.27 14.06
C GLY A 357 16.33 -29.87 12.65
N THR A 358 15.38 -30.76 12.26
CA THR A 358 15.32 -31.35 10.91
C THR A 358 14.73 -30.43 9.85
N GLY A 359 14.12 -29.29 10.24
CA GLY A 359 13.50 -28.30 9.33
C GLY A 359 11.98 -28.43 9.19
N LYS A 360 11.26 -28.95 10.20
CA LYS A 360 9.79 -29.10 10.18
C LYS A 360 9.06 -27.79 9.84
N GLU A 361 9.47 -26.69 10.43
CA GLU A 361 8.88 -25.37 10.17
C GLU A 361 9.10 -24.91 8.73
N VAL A 362 10.30 -25.13 8.17
CA VAL A 362 10.62 -24.80 6.77
C VAL A 362 9.70 -25.55 5.81
N PHE A 363 9.41 -26.85 6.11
CA PHE A 363 8.43 -27.63 5.34
C PHE A 363 7.01 -27.08 5.48
N ALA A 364 6.57 -26.75 6.69
CA ALA A 364 5.23 -26.21 6.94
C ALA A 364 5.01 -24.88 6.17
N GLN A 365 5.97 -23.97 6.22
CA GLN A 365 5.92 -22.72 5.45
C GLN A 365 5.95 -22.96 3.94
N SER A 366 6.77 -23.91 3.47
CA SER A 366 6.86 -24.26 2.04
C SER A 366 5.54 -24.88 1.52
N ILE A 367 4.89 -25.71 2.31
CA ILE A 367 3.58 -26.30 2.01
C ILE A 367 2.52 -25.20 1.91
N HIS A 368 2.51 -24.27 2.85
CA HIS A 368 1.60 -23.12 2.81
C HIS A 368 1.81 -22.28 1.56
N ASN A 369 3.06 -21.88 1.27
CA ASN A 369 3.43 -21.06 0.12
C ASN A 369 3.18 -21.73 -1.24
N TYR A 370 3.08 -23.05 -1.27
CA TYR A 370 2.77 -23.82 -2.49
C TYR A 370 1.26 -24.13 -2.62
N SER A 371 0.45 -23.80 -1.62
CA SER A 371 -0.99 -24.10 -1.59
C SER A 371 -1.85 -23.00 -2.17
N LEU A 372 -3.15 -23.29 -2.38
CA LEU A 372 -4.17 -22.31 -2.75
C LEU A 372 -4.35 -21.18 -1.72
N ARG A 373 -3.85 -21.37 -0.47
CA ARG A 373 -3.92 -20.39 0.62
C ARG A 373 -2.62 -19.57 0.78
N LYS A 374 -1.72 -19.58 -0.21
CA LYS A 374 -0.40 -18.89 -0.15
C LYS A 374 -0.47 -17.40 0.14
N ASP A 375 -1.56 -16.74 -0.27
CA ASP A 375 -1.78 -15.31 -0.07
C ASP A 375 -2.53 -14.99 1.24
N GLU A 376 -2.91 -16.04 2.00
CA GLU A 376 -3.62 -15.93 3.27
C GLU A 376 -2.64 -15.94 4.47
N SER A 377 -3.18 -15.81 5.70
CA SER A 377 -2.36 -15.80 6.91
C SER A 377 -1.69 -17.16 7.18
N PHE A 378 -0.42 -17.14 7.59
CA PHE A 378 0.29 -18.28 8.16
C PHE A 378 0.61 -17.98 9.63
N ILE A 379 -0.01 -18.71 10.55
CA ILE A 379 0.17 -18.53 12.00
C ILE A 379 0.96 -19.71 12.56
N ALA A 380 2.19 -19.45 13.00
CA ALA A 380 3.02 -20.45 13.67
C ALA A 380 2.86 -20.36 15.18
N VAL A 381 2.62 -21.50 15.83
CA VAL A 381 2.48 -21.62 17.27
C VAL A 381 3.31 -22.80 17.74
N ASN A 382 4.27 -22.56 18.64
CA ASN A 382 4.99 -23.64 19.31
C ASN A 382 4.26 -23.99 20.63
N CYS A 383 3.65 -25.17 20.68
CA CYS A 383 2.85 -25.63 21.82
C CYS A 383 3.69 -25.90 23.08
N GLY A 384 4.98 -26.21 22.90
CA GLY A 384 5.91 -26.41 24.03
C GLY A 384 6.47 -25.12 24.63
N ALA A 385 6.50 -24.03 23.85
CA ALA A 385 7.04 -22.74 24.31
C ALA A 385 6.04 -21.90 25.12
N ILE A 386 4.73 -22.18 24.99
CA ILE A 386 3.68 -21.43 25.70
C ILE A 386 3.47 -22.07 27.10
N PRO A 387 3.51 -21.28 28.19
CA PRO A 387 3.13 -21.77 29.52
C PRO A 387 1.74 -22.41 29.52
N ARG A 388 1.60 -23.58 30.18
CA ARG A 388 0.35 -24.38 30.16
C ARG A 388 -0.91 -23.58 30.51
N ASN A 389 -0.83 -22.65 31.44
CA ASN A 389 -1.93 -21.78 31.85
C ASN A 389 -2.32 -20.71 30.81
N LEU A 390 -1.49 -20.46 29.80
CA LEU A 390 -1.73 -19.45 28.75
C LEU A 390 -2.09 -20.08 27.39
N VAL A 391 -1.81 -21.38 27.20
CA VAL A 391 -2.07 -22.08 25.92
C VAL A 391 -3.51 -21.89 25.45
N GLU A 392 -4.46 -22.02 26.38
CA GLU A 392 -5.88 -21.86 26.06
C GLU A 392 -6.22 -20.46 25.59
N SER A 393 -5.78 -19.43 26.32
CA SER A 393 -6.06 -18.03 25.98
C SER A 393 -5.37 -17.59 24.67
N GLU A 394 -4.17 -18.09 24.40
CA GLU A 394 -3.46 -17.80 23.15
C GLU A 394 -4.13 -18.48 21.93
N LEU A 395 -4.48 -19.77 22.06
CA LEU A 395 -5.04 -20.51 20.92
C LEU A 395 -6.50 -20.12 20.63
N PHE A 396 -7.34 -20.02 21.66
CA PHE A 396 -8.79 -19.88 21.51
C PHE A 396 -9.33 -18.49 21.86
N GLY A 397 -8.51 -17.65 22.52
CA GLY A 397 -8.91 -16.31 22.94
C GLY A 397 -9.82 -16.29 24.18
N TYR A 398 -10.21 -15.10 24.63
CA TYR A 398 -11.04 -14.89 25.78
C TYR A 398 -11.98 -13.71 25.63
N GLU A 399 -13.12 -13.75 26.33
CA GLU A 399 -14.07 -12.63 26.44
C GLU A 399 -13.66 -11.69 27.59
N GLU A 400 -14.16 -10.45 27.54
CA GLU A 400 -13.97 -9.49 28.62
C GLU A 400 -14.50 -10.03 29.95
N GLY A 401 -13.71 -9.91 31.02
CA GLY A 401 -14.08 -10.35 32.36
C GLY A 401 -13.98 -11.85 32.63
N SER A 402 -13.44 -12.65 31.69
CA SER A 402 -13.31 -14.10 31.86
C SER A 402 -12.35 -14.53 32.97
N PHE A 403 -11.38 -13.67 33.33
CA PHE A 403 -10.46 -13.86 34.46
C PHE A 403 -9.89 -12.50 34.92
N THR A 404 -9.24 -12.50 36.08
CA THR A 404 -8.58 -11.30 36.64
C THR A 404 -7.41 -10.88 35.75
N GLY A 405 -7.51 -9.69 35.12
CA GLY A 405 -6.52 -9.19 34.17
C GLY A 405 -6.93 -9.31 32.69
N ALA A 406 -8.11 -9.85 32.38
CA ALA A 406 -8.65 -9.86 31.04
C ALA A 406 -8.79 -8.41 30.49
N ARG A 407 -8.33 -8.17 29.26
CA ARG A 407 -8.41 -6.84 28.61
C ARG A 407 -9.88 -6.47 28.34
N ARG A 408 -10.20 -5.17 28.43
CA ARG A 408 -11.47 -4.63 27.94
C ARG A 408 -11.61 -4.94 26.45
N GLY A 409 -12.74 -5.51 26.05
CA GLY A 409 -13.00 -5.97 24.67
C GLY A 409 -12.54 -7.40 24.37
N GLY A 410 -11.94 -8.12 25.34
CA GLY A 410 -11.48 -9.51 25.14
C GLY A 410 -10.21 -9.61 24.28
N TYR A 411 -9.91 -10.83 23.80
CA TYR A 411 -8.76 -11.12 22.95
C TYR A 411 -9.08 -12.24 21.96
N ALA A 412 -8.77 -12.01 20.68
CA ALA A 412 -8.96 -13.03 19.64
C ALA A 412 -7.83 -14.05 19.66
N GLY A 413 -8.17 -15.35 19.70
CA GLY A 413 -7.19 -16.44 19.69
C GLY A 413 -6.52 -16.65 18.33
N LYS A 414 -5.41 -17.42 18.32
CA LYS A 414 -4.65 -17.74 17.10
C LYS A 414 -5.50 -18.43 16.03
N PHE A 415 -6.45 -19.28 16.39
CA PHE A 415 -7.37 -19.89 15.44
C PHE A 415 -8.29 -18.88 14.77
N GLU A 416 -8.77 -17.88 15.52
CA GLU A 416 -9.59 -16.82 14.95
C GLU A 416 -8.77 -15.90 14.02
N ILE A 417 -7.50 -15.65 14.38
CA ILE A 417 -6.56 -14.87 13.56
C ILE A 417 -6.17 -15.62 12.27
N ALA A 418 -6.13 -16.98 12.33
CA ALA A 418 -5.80 -17.85 11.21
C ALA A 418 -6.97 -18.12 10.27
N ASP A 419 -8.17 -17.56 10.52
CA ASP A 419 -9.38 -17.82 9.71
C ASP A 419 -9.16 -17.51 8.22
N GLY A 420 -9.49 -18.44 7.36
CA GLY A 420 -9.21 -18.44 5.92
C GLY A 420 -7.78 -18.85 5.54
N GLY A 421 -6.87 -18.96 6.50
CA GLY A 421 -5.44 -19.22 6.32
C GLY A 421 -4.99 -20.61 6.78
N THR A 422 -3.74 -20.64 7.30
CA THR A 422 -3.10 -21.86 7.81
C THR A 422 -2.54 -21.63 9.21
N ILE A 423 -2.79 -22.55 10.12
CA ILE A 423 -2.13 -22.60 11.42
C ILE A 423 -1.10 -23.73 11.41
N PHE A 424 0.11 -23.43 11.87
CA PHE A 424 1.17 -24.40 12.10
C PHE A 424 1.35 -24.60 13.60
N LEU A 425 1.11 -25.83 14.07
CA LEU A 425 1.23 -26.21 15.47
C LEU A 425 2.52 -27.04 15.63
N ASP A 426 3.60 -26.38 16.06
CA ASP A 426 4.85 -27.10 16.35
C ASP A 426 4.81 -27.71 17.74
N GLU A 427 5.53 -28.83 17.90
CA GLU A 427 5.58 -29.60 19.15
C GLU A 427 4.20 -29.99 19.68
N ILE A 428 3.30 -30.44 18.78
CA ILE A 428 1.91 -30.80 19.13
C ILE A 428 1.84 -31.85 20.23
N GLY A 429 2.84 -32.72 20.36
CA GLY A 429 2.94 -33.72 21.41
C GLY A 429 3.16 -33.16 22.82
N GLU A 430 3.38 -31.85 22.97
CA GLU A 430 3.49 -31.15 24.27
C GLU A 430 2.14 -30.51 24.68
N MET A 431 1.11 -30.59 23.83
CA MET A 431 -0.20 -29.96 24.09
C MET A 431 -0.91 -30.65 25.27
N PRO A 432 -1.41 -29.91 26.27
CA PRO A 432 -2.20 -30.46 27.39
C PRO A 432 -3.47 -31.20 26.91
N LEU A 433 -3.88 -32.26 27.62
CA LEU A 433 -5.03 -33.14 27.26
C LEU A 433 -6.37 -32.41 27.11
N ASP A 434 -6.61 -31.39 27.95
CA ASP A 434 -7.80 -30.54 27.88
C ASP A 434 -7.82 -29.71 26.61
N MET A 435 -6.67 -29.23 26.15
CA MET A 435 -6.51 -28.48 24.89
C MET A 435 -6.65 -29.40 23.67
N GLN A 436 -6.20 -30.64 23.77
CA GLN A 436 -6.37 -31.63 22.71
C GLN A 436 -7.88 -31.86 22.40
N THR A 437 -8.75 -31.82 23.41
CA THR A 437 -10.20 -31.93 23.21
C THR A 437 -10.77 -30.74 22.43
N LYS A 438 -10.29 -29.53 22.70
CA LYS A 438 -10.71 -28.33 21.98
C LYS A 438 -10.18 -28.31 20.54
N LEU A 439 -8.93 -28.73 20.34
CA LEU A 439 -8.35 -28.87 19.00
C LEU A 439 -9.13 -29.90 18.16
N LEU A 440 -9.56 -31.01 18.75
CA LEU A 440 -10.38 -32.00 18.04
C LEU A 440 -11.67 -31.38 17.50
N ARG A 441 -12.36 -30.54 18.29
CA ARG A 441 -13.54 -29.81 17.81
C ARG A 441 -13.25 -28.88 16.66
N VAL A 442 -12.12 -28.18 16.69
CA VAL A 442 -11.72 -27.31 15.57
C VAL A 442 -11.52 -28.12 14.29
N ILE A 443 -10.89 -29.31 14.40
CA ILE A 443 -10.61 -30.16 13.23
C ILE A 443 -11.93 -30.77 12.68
N GLU A 444 -12.85 -31.17 13.54
CA GLU A 444 -14.08 -31.87 13.14
C GLU A 444 -15.22 -30.92 12.78
N GLU A 445 -15.46 -29.91 13.59
CA GLU A 445 -16.62 -29.03 13.49
C GLU A 445 -16.29 -27.67 12.84
N GLY A 446 -15.01 -27.29 12.73
CA GLY A 446 -14.61 -25.97 12.24
C GLY A 446 -15.07 -24.82 13.14
N VAL A 447 -15.18 -25.07 14.46
CA VAL A 447 -15.64 -24.06 15.42
C VAL A 447 -14.69 -23.91 16.60
N ILE A 448 -14.59 -22.68 17.11
CA ILE A 448 -13.90 -22.37 18.37
C ILE A 448 -14.88 -21.76 19.37
N THR A 449 -14.49 -21.78 20.65
CA THR A 449 -15.21 -21.10 21.74
C THR A 449 -14.19 -20.35 22.59
N ARG A 450 -14.37 -19.05 22.78
CA ARG A 450 -13.48 -18.23 23.64
C ARG A 450 -13.68 -18.60 25.12
N ILE A 451 -12.64 -18.40 25.91
CA ILE A 451 -12.73 -18.56 27.38
C ILE A 451 -13.78 -17.59 27.91
N GLY A 452 -14.68 -18.07 28.77
CA GLY A 452 -15.76 -17.26 29.34
C GLY A 452 -16.98 -17.07 28.42
N SER A 453 -16.97 -17.64 27.22
CA SER A 453 -18.09 -17.56 26.27
C SER A 453 -18.70 -18.95 26.02
N SER A 454 -20.01 -18.97 25.77
CA SER A 454 -20.72 -20.17 25.24
C SER A 454 -20.94 -20.09 23.73
N ARG A 455 -20.55 -18.98 23.09
CA ARG A 455 -20.77 -18.73 21.66
C ARG A 455 -19.74 -19.47 20.80
N ALA A 456 -20.23 -20.35 19.93
CA ALA A 456 -19.41 -21.00 18.90
C ALA A 456 -19.10 -19.99 17.78
N ILE A 457 -17.82 -19.86 17.41
CA ILE A 457 -17.32 -19.02 16.34
C ILE A 457 -16.83 -19.95 15.22
N PRO A 458 -17.44 -19.93 14.03
CA PRO A 458 -16.98 -20.75 12.91
C PRO A 458 -15.64 -20.22 12.38
N VAL A 459 -14.72 -21.14 12.08
CA VAL A 459 -13.40 -20.85 11.51
C VAL A 459 -13.07 -21.84 10.40
N ASP A 460 -12.49 -21.35 9.31
CA ASP A 460 -11.96 -22.15 8.20
C ASP A 460 -10.43 -22.11 8.22
N VAL A 461 -9.81 -22.97 9.01
CA VAL A 461 -8.36 -22.99 9.23
C VAL A 461 -7.76 -24.30 8.75
N ARG A 462 -6.77 -24.21 7.84
CA ARG A 462 -5.95 -25.36 7.48
C ARG A 462 -4.92 -25.63 8.58
N ILE A 463 -4.82 -26.89 9.03
CA ILE A 463 -3.94 -27.28 10.13
C ILE A 463 -2.75 -28.07 9.60
N ILE A 464 -1.53 -27.61 9.94
CA ILE A 464 -0.28 -28.34 9.79
C ILE A 464 0.28 -28.53 11.20
N ALA A 465 0.45 -29.77 11.63
CA ALA A 465 1.01 -30.09 12.93
C ALA A 465 2.43 -30.66 12.78
N ALA A 466 3.30 -30.40 13.75
CA ALA A 466 4.62 -30.99 13.78
C ALA A 466 4.97 -31.55 15.16
N THR A 467 5.77 -32.61 15.18
CA THR A 467 6.23 -33.23 16.42
C THR A 467 7.58 -33.94 16.26
N ASN A 468 8.33 -34.01 17.33
CA ASN A 468 9.52 -34.87 17.47
C ASN A 468 9.23 -36.13 18.29
N LYS A 469 8.02 -36.23 18.90
CA LYS A 469 7.60 -37.42 19.68
C LYS A 469 6.92 -38.44 18.81
N ASP A 470 7.00 -39.71 19.21
CA ASP A 470 6.15 -40.76 18.68
C ASP A 470 4.73 -40.64 19.31
N LEU A 471 3.83 -39.97 18.59
CA LEU A 471 2.46 -39.76 19.08
C LEU A 471 1.71 -41.05 19.35
N LYS A 472 2.00 -42.13 18.63
CA LYS A 472 1.38 -43.44 18.88
C LYS A 472 1.79 -43.95 20.25
N TYR A 473 3.06 -43.87 20.58
CA TYR A 473 3.53 -44.26 21.91
C TYR A 473 2.99 -43.32 23.01
N GLU A 474 2.86 -42.02 22.73
CA GLU A 474 2.24 -41.07 23.67
C GLU A 474 0.75 -41.36 23.88
N THR A 475 0.01 -41.93 22.89
CA THR A 475 -1.36 -42.36 23.08
C THR A 475 -1.47 -43.60 24.00
N GLU A 476 -0.54 -44.55 23.87
CA GLU A 476 -0.45 -45.72 24.74
C GLU A 476 -0.15 -45.36 26.19
N LYS A 477 0.62 -44.29 26.41
CA LYS A 477 0.88 -43.72 27.75
C LYS A 477 -0.26 -42.87 28.33
N GLY A 478 -1.26 -42.54 27.53
CA GLY A 478 -2.36 -41.67 27.94
C GLY A 478 -2.01 -40.17 27.94
N ASN A 479 -0.84 -39.76 27.41
CA ASN A 479 -0.44 -38.36 27.29
C ASN A 479 -1.02 -37.67 26.05
N PHE A 480 -1.47 -38.45 25.07
CA PHE A 480 -2.11 -37.97 23.84
C PHE A 480 -3.40 -38.77 23.55
N ARG A 481 -4.43 -38.06 23.07
CA ARG A 481 -5.72 -38.70 22.78
C ARG A 481 -5.66 -39.47 21.47
N ASN A 482 -6.21 -40.68 21.48
CA ASN A 482 -6.22 -41.54 20.31
C ASN A 482 -7.10 -40.98 19.16
N ASP A 483 -8.25 -40.39 19.51
CA ASP A 483 -9.14 -39.74 18.54
C ASP A 483 -8.43 -38.57 17.80
N LEU A 484 -7.75 -37.72 18.51
CA LEU A 484 -6.98 -36.60 17.94
C LEU A 484 -5.81 -37.10 17.06
N TYR A 485 -5.12 -38.18 17.50
CA TYR A 485 -4.04 -38.77 16.71
C TYR A 485 -4.51 -39.17 15.30
N TYR A 486 -5.64 -39.89 15.19
CA TYR A 486 -6.15 -40.29 13.87
C TYR A 486 -6.63 -39.10 13.01
N ARG A 487 -7.10 -38.02 13.62
CA ARG A 487 -7.51 -36.82 12.90
C ARG A 487 -6.32 -35.96 12.45
N LEU A 488 -5.22 -36.01 13.17
CA LEU A 488 -3.97 -35.32 12.77
C LEU A 488 -3.16 -36.11 11.75
N ASN A 489 -3.12 -37.45 11.89
CA ASN A 489 -2.30 -38.34 11.07
C ASN A 489 -2.98 -38.75 9.75
N VAL A 490 -3.55 -37.77 9.01
CA VAL A 490 -4.19 -38.00 7.71
C VAL A 490 -3.17 -38.00 6.59
N LEU A 491 -2.32 -36.97 6.55
CA LEU A 491 -1.25 -36.83 5.56
C LEU A 491 0.09 -36.75 6.28
N PRO A 492 0.73 -37.90 6.60
CA PRO A 492 1.99 -37.89 7.32
C PRO A 492 3.20 -37.53 6.41
N ILE A 493 4.10 -36.73 6.95
CA ILE A 493 5.42 -36.42 6.36
C ILE A 493 6.50 -36.79 7.37
N TYR A 494 7.44 -37.66 6.98
CA TYR A 494 8.56 -38.07 7.82
C TYR A 494 9.84 -37.37 7.35
N LEU A 495 10.38 -36.46 8.15
CA LEU A 495 11.66 -35.82 7.90
C LEU A 495 12.79 -36.62 8.54
N LYS A 496 13.60 -37.23 7.69
CA LYS A 496 14.76 -38.00 8.15
C LYS A 496 15.80 -37.12 8.83
N PRO A 497 16.46 -37.60 9.90
CA PRO A 497 17.54 -36.90 10.55
C PRO A 497 18.74 -36.74 9.61
N LEU A 498 19.59 -35.76 9.90
CA LEU A 498 20.73 -35.38 9.02
C LEU A 498 21.74 -36.53 8.82
N ARG A 499 21.91 -37.40 9.82
CA ARG A 499 22.77 -38.61 9.73
C ARG A 499 22.28 -39.66 8.71
N GLU A 500 21.01 -39.62 8.30
CA GLU A 500 20.44 -40.48 7.25
C GLU A 500 20.44 -39.83 5.87
N ARG A 501 20.88 -38.58 5.78
CA ARG A 501 21.09 -37.84 4.52
C ARG A 501 22.42 -37.11 4.50
N ARG A 502 23.48 -37.85 4.80
CA ARG A 502 24.86 -37.32 4.93
C ARG A 502 25.36 -36.58 3.68
N GLU A 503 24.84 -36.93 2.53
CA GLU A 503 25.14 -36.29 1.24
C GLU A 503 24.73 -34.81 1.22
N ASP A 504 23.75 -34.41 2.02
CA ASP A 504 23.24 -33.02 2.09
C ASP A 504 24.12 -32.14 2.95
N ILE A 505 24.94 -32.73 3.86
CA ILE A 505 25.79 -31.98 4.81
C ILE A 505 26.75 -31.01 4.11
N PRO A 506 27.51 -31.39 3.07
CA PRO A 506 28.42 -30.44 2.41
C PRO A 506 27.67 -29.29 1.70
N LEU A 507 26.45 -29.54 1.20
CA LEU A 507 25.63 -28.52 0.55
C LEU A 507 25.09 -27.52 1.56
N LEU A 508 24.52 -28.02 2.66
CA LEU A 508 24.00 -27.21 3.76
C LEU A 508 25.13 -26.39 4.40
N PHE A 509 26.28 -27.00 4.65
CA PHE A 509 27.45 -26.30 5.21
C PHE A 509 27.87 -25.12 4.33
N ARG A 510 28.05 -25.32 3.02
CA ARG A 510 28.41 -24.26 2.07
C ARG A 510 27.37 -23.16 2.03
N TYR A 511 26.08 -23.52 2.05
CA TYR A 511 24.99 -22.56 2.09
C TYR A 511 25.04 -21.70 3.34
N PHE A 512 25.16 -22.31 4.52
CA PHE A 512 25.24 -21.57 5.78
C PHE A 512 26.49 -20.72 5.87
N MET A 513 27.66 -21.24 5.44
CA MET A 513 28.91 -20.47 5.39
C MET A 513 28.73 -19.18 4.58
N LYS A 514 28.15 -19.28 3.40
CA LYS A 514 27.90 -18.12 2.56
C LYS A 514 26.88 -17.15 3.20
N HIS A 515 25.73 -17.68 3.58
CA HIS A 515 24.61 -16.87 4.08
C HIS A 515 24.91 -16.16 5.40
N ILE A 516 25.56 -16.85 6.34
CA ILE A 516 25.92 -16.27 7.65
C ILE A 516 27.09 -15.30 7.50
N SER A 517 28.08 -15.59 6.64
CA SER A 517 29.17 -14.66 6.34
C SER A 517 28.65 -13.33 5.75
N GLU A 518 27.74 -13.40 4.79
CA GLU A 518 27.10 -12.22 4.20
C GLU A 518 26.31 -11.42 5.26
N LYS A 519 25.54 -12.11 6.11
CA LYS A 519 24.75 -11.50 7.18
C LYS A 519 25.61 -10.80 8.24
N LEU A 520 26.75 -11.39 8.59
CA LEU A 520 27.66 -10.86 9.61
C LEU A 520 28.71 -9.89 9.04
N GLY A 521 28.79 -9.73 7.71
CA GLY A 521 29.83 -8.93 7.05
C GLY A 521 31.24 -9.49 7.25
N LYS A 522 31.36 -10.82 7.47
CA LYS A 522 32.63 -11.51 7.70
C LYS A 522 33.09 -12.31 6.48
N ARG A 523 34.39 -12.64 6.43
CA ARG A 523 34.92 -13.45 5.34
C ARG A 523 34.49 -14.91 5.48
N CYS A 524 34.23 -15.55 4.34
CA CYS A 524 34.02 -16.98 4.26
C CYS A 524 35.34 -17.68 4.51
N ILE A 525 35.36 -18.68 5.38
CA ILE A 525 36.58 -19.43 5.73
C ILE A 525 36.59 -20.72 4.93
N ASP A 526 37.70 -20.99 4.24
CA ASP A 526 37.92 -22.27 3.58
C ASP A 526 38.20 -23.37 4.60
N VAL A 527 37.43 -24.43 4.50
CA VAL A 527 37.49 -25.55 5.44
C VAL A 527 38.26 -26.72 4.77
N PRO A 528 39.28 -27.29 5.44
CA PRO A 528 40.00 -28.44 4.94
C PRO A 528 39.10 -29.64 4.62
N LYS A 529 39.49 -30.43 3.63
CA LYS A 529 38.70 -31.60 3.20
C LYS A 529 38.52 -32.61 4.34
N GLU A 530 39.57 -32.81 5.12
CA GLU A 530 39.58 -33.71 6.27
C GLU A 530 38.51 -33.33 7.32
N TYR A 531 38.32 -32.02 7.51
CA TYR A 531 37.27 -31.54 8.41
C TYR A 531 35.88 -31.72 7.81
N MET A 532 35.72 -31.53 6.52
CA MET A 532 34.44 -31.82 5.84
C MET A 532 34.09 -33.31 5.94
N ASP A 533 35.07 -34.22 5.76
CA ASP A 533 34.87 -35.65 5.92
C ASP A 533 34.47 -36.00 7.37
N TYR A 534 35.07 -35.33 8.35
CA TYR A 534 34.65 -35.43 9.75
C TYR A 534 33.19 -34.97 9.95
N LEU A 535 32.80 -33.82 9.41
CA LEU A 535 31.42 -33.33 9.51
C LEU A 535 30.40 -34.30 8.88
N VAL A 536 30.77 -34.94 7.75
CA VAL A 536 29.90 -35.95 7.09
C VAL A 536 29.77 -37.21 7.94
N SER A 537 30.79 -37.58 8.70
CA SER A 537 30.78 -38.79 9.55
C SER A 537 30.04 -38.55 10.89
N TYR A 538 29.92 -37.30 11.34
CA TYR A 538 29.30 -36.96 12.63
C TYR A 538 27.80 -37.23 12.64
N ASN A 539 27.23 -37.58 13.79
CA ASN A 539 25.85 -38.05 13.91
C ASN A 539 24.79 -36.94 13.98
N TRP A 540 25.20 -35.70 14.20
CA TRP A 540 24.33 -34.53 14.24
C TRP A 540 23.05 -34.69 15.10
N PRO A 541 23.14 -34.87 16.40
CA PRO A 541 21.97 -35.04 17.27
C PRO A 541 21.03 -33.82 17.24
N GLY A 542 21.56 -32.61 16.99
CA GLY A 542 20.79 -31.39 16.78
C GLY A 542 20.45 -31.08 15.33
N ASN A 543 20.75 -32.03 14.41
CA ASN A 543 20.43 -31.97 12.98
C ASN A 543 20.94 -30.68 12.29
N ILE A 544 20.10 -30.02 11.47
CA ILE A 544 20.46 -28.81 10.71
C ILE A 544 20.73 -27.63 11.65
N ARG A 545 20.00 -27.51 12.76
CA ARG A 545 20.21 -26.44 13.74
C ARG A 545 21.60 -26.51 14.38
N GLU A 546 22.08 -27.70 14.67
CA GLU A 546 23.42 -27.89 15.20
C GLU A 546 24.49 -27.56 14.14
N LEU A 547 24.29 -27.98 12.88
CA LEU A 547 25.16 -27.65 11.76
C LEU A 547 25.25 -26.13 11.54
N GLU A 548 24.13 -25.43 11.57
CA GLU A 548 24.06 -23.97 11.46
C GLU A 548 24.84 -23.28 12.59
N ASN A 549 24.66 -23.73 13.83
CA ASN A 549 25.39 -23.21 14.99
C ASN A 549 26.91 -23.45 14.89
N VAL A 550 27.33 -24.59 14.35
CA VAL A 550 28.76 -24.89 14.13
C VAL A 550 29.33 -23.94 13.08
N VAL A 551 28.62 -23.71 11.99
CA VAL A 551 29.03 -22.76 10.95
C VAL A 551 29.12 -21.33 11.50
N GLU A 552 28.12 -20.90 12.26
CA GLU A 552 28.12 -19.57 12.89
C GLU A 552 29.31 -19.41 13.86
N LEU A 553 29.64 -20.47 14.60
CA LEU A 553 30.83 -20.48 15.45
C LEU A 553 32.10 -20.29 14.65
N ILE A 554 32.29 -21.09 13.57
CA ILE A 554 33.47 -21.01 12.73
C ILE A 554 33.67 -19.59 12.20
N ILE A 555 32.59 -18.97 11.70
CA ILE A 555 32.65 -17.60 11.18
C ILE A 555 32.95 -16.58 12.29
N ASN A 556 32.40 -16.76 13.50
CA ASN A 556 32.60 -15.81 14.59
C ASN A 556 33.99 -15.91 15.24
N THR A 557 34.51 -17.12 15.37
CA THR A 557 35.80 -17.36 16.02
C THR A 557 36.98 -17.39 15.06
N GLU A 558 36.72 -17.44 13.75
CA GLU A 558 37.71 -17.65 12.70
C GLU A 558 38.55 -18.91 12.93
N ALA A 559 38.04 -19.88 13.70
CA ALA A 559 38.70 -21.10 14.09
C ALA A 559 37.80 -22.31 13.85
N ILE A 560 38.39 -23.40 13.37
CA ILE A 560 37.71 -24.68 13.13
C ILE A 560 37.71 -25.48 14.44
N PRO A 561 36.55 -25.84 15.03
CA PRO A 561 36.47 -26.61 16.25
C PRO A 561 36.92 -28.05 16.01
N MET A 562 37.97 -28.48 16.71
CA MET A 562 38.57 -29.82 16.52
C MET A 562 37.72 -30.99 17.05
N ASN A 563 36.73 -30.74 17.92
CA ASN A 563 35.90 -31.78 18.55
C ASN A 563 34.49 -31.28 18.84
N LEU A 564 33.51 -31.79 18.11
CA LEU A 564 32.08 -31.45 18.31
C LEU A 564 31.47 -32.20 19.50
N GLU A 565 32.02 -33.39 19.87
CA GLU A 565 31.53 -34.22 20.97
C GLU A 565 31.69 -33.56 22.36
N VAL A 566 32.72 -32.75 22.54
CA VAL A 566 32.98 -32.05 23.81
C VAL A 566 31.88 -30.98 24.14
N ARG A 567 31.09 -30.56 23.17
CA ARG A 567 30.00 -29.58 23.38
C ARG A 567 28.71 -30.22 23.87
N ASN A 568 28.40 -31.43 23.45
CA ASN A 568 27.19 -32.14 23.89
C ASN A 568 27.33 -32.67 25.33
N SER A 569 28.56 -32.75 25.85
CA SER A 569 28.84 -33.14 27.25
C SER A 569 28.83 -31.97 28.25
N LYS A 570 28.51 -30.73 27.84
CA LYS A 570 28.49 -29.56 28.72
C LYS A 570 27.12 -29.10 29.21
N SER A 571 26.06 -29.82 28.99
CA SER A 571 24.78 -29.65 29.72
C SER A 571 24.40 -30.80 30.62
N SER A 572 25.23 -31.80 30.77
CA SER A 572 25.28 -32.63 31.98
C SER A 572 26.58 -32.31 32.68
N VAL A 573 26.59 -31.49 33.68
CA VAL A 573 27.45 -31.75 34.80
C VAL A 573 27.14 -33.20 35.13
N ASN A 574 28.05 -34.11 34.76
CA ASN A 574 28.07 -35.42 35.37
C ASN A 574 28.23 -35.17 36.86
N PHE A 575 27.14 -35.04 37.60
CA PHE A 575 27.11 -35.67 38.89
C PHE A 575 27.40 -37.13 38.57
N MET A 576 28.65 -37.57 38.81
CA MET A 576 28.90 -38.97 39.09
C MET A 576 27.72 -39.42 39.94
N GLU A 577 27.09 -40.53 39.57
CA GLU A 577 26.20 -41.25 40.47
C GLU A 577 26.98 -41.50 41.77
N LEU A 578 26.85 -40.53 42.66
CA LEU A 578 27.23 -40.66 44.06
C LEU A 578 26.11 -41.54 44.59
N GLY A 579 26.47 -42.72 45.07
CA GLY A 579 25.54 -43.56 45.80
C GLY A 579 24.85 -42.76 46.92
N GLU A 580 23.72 -43.22 47.42
CA GLU A 580 22.96 -42.48 48.47
C GLU A 580 23.79 -42.15 49.71
N GLU A 581 24.91 -42.81 49.97
CA GLU A 581 25.88 -42.53 51.04
C GLU A 581 26.78 -41.29 50.77
N ASP A 582 26.91 -40.87 49.53
CA ASP A 582 27.80 -39.79 49.09
C ASP A 582 27.17 -38.38 49.05
N MET A 583 25.90 -38.23 49.44
CA MET A 583 25.21 -36.94 49.51
C MET A 583 25.46 -36.14 50.80
N ASN A 584 26.33 -36.64 51.70
CA ASN A 584 26.67 -35.91 52.92
C ASN A 584 27.47 -34.65 52.57
N LEU A 585 27.01 -33.50 53.03
CA LEU A 585 27.62 -32.20 52.77
C LEU A 585 29.10 -32.16 53.21
N GLU A 586 29.45 -32.85 54.29
CA GLU A 586 30.82 -32.96 54.77
C GLU A 586 31.72 -33.74 53.81
N PHE A 587 31.22 -34.79 53.17
CA PHE A 587 31.98 -35.56 52.18
C PHE A 587 32.22 -34.74 50.89
N VAL A 588 31.21 -34.03 50.41
CA VAL A 588 31.36 -33.16 49.23
C VAL A 588 32.32 -32.02 49.49
N GLU A 589 32.25 -31.43 50.70
CA GLU A 589 33.19 -30.39 51.11
C GLU A 589 34.61 -30.89 51.21
N GLN A 590 34.84 -32.08 51.83
CA GLN A 590 36.13 -32.74 51.90
C GLN A 590 36.74 -32.96 50.49
N GLN A 591 35.97 -33.56 49.59
CA GLN A 591 36.45 -33.83 48.23
C GLN A 591 36.78 -32.52 47.48
N HIS A 592 36.00 -31.48 47.66
CA HIS A 592 36.24 -30.17 47.05
C HIS A 592 37.54 -29.51 47.59
N ILE A 593 37.76 -29.57 48.90
CA ILE A 593 38.97 -29.04 49.52
C ILE A 593 40.19 -29.82 49.01
N ILE A 594 40.16 -31.16 48.97
CA ILE A 594 41.24 -32.02 48.43
C ILE A 594 41.54 -31.63 46.97
N LYS A 595 40.53 -31.48 46.13
CA LYS A 595 40.67 -31.12 44.72
C LYS A 595 41.33 -29.76 44.53
N VAL A 596 40.97 -28.77 45.32
CA VAL A 596 41.56 -27.43 45.26
C VAL A 596 42.99 -27.43 45.75
N ILE A 597 43.31 -28.12 46.89
CA ILE A 597 44.66 -28.22 47.43
C ILE A 597 45.61 -28.93 46.41
N LYS A 598 45.15 -30.02 45.82
CA LYS A 598 45.94 -30.73 44.76
C LYS A 598 46.15 -29.86 43.54
N LYS A 599 45.14 -29.12 43.07
CA LYS A 599 45.21 -28.23 41.89
C LYS A 599 46.26 -27.12 42.06
N TYR A 600 46.46 -26.64 43.27
CA TYR A 600 47.40 -25.55 43.59
C TYR A 600 48.67 -26.05 44.28
N GLY A 601 49.03 -27.36 44.09
CA GLY A 601 50.29 -27.93 44.55
C GLY A 601 50.55 -27.81 46.04
N GLY A 602 49.50 -27.85 46.87
CA GLY A 602 49.60 -27.73 48.33
C GLY A 602 49.67 -26.30 48.88
N ASN A 603 49.62 -25.30 48.04
CA ASN A 603 49.68 -23.89 48.49
C ASN A 603 48.36 -23.46 49.17
N ILE A 604 48.35 -23.52 50.51
CA ILE A 604 47.20 -23.21 51.36
C ILE A 604 46.76 -21.74 51.22
N THR A 605 47.66 -20.83 50.94
CA THR A 605 47.35 -19.41 50.74
C THR A 605 46.53 -19.19 49.45
N MET A 606 46.87 -19.87 48.38
CA MET A 606 46.11 -19.82 47.15
C MET A 606 44.80 -20.61 47.25
N ALA A 607 44.81 -21.77 47.86
CA ALA A 607 43.63 -22.57 48.13
C ALA A 607 42.58 -21.80 48.97
N SER A 608 43.00 -21.06 50.00
CA SER A 608 42.11 -20.23 50.85
C SER A 608 41.42 -19.12 50.05
N LYS A 609 42.16 -18.45 49.14
CA LYS A 609 41.55 -17.41 48.26
C LYS A 609 40.53 -17.98 47.32
N VAL A 610 40.80 -19.14 46.72
CA VAL A 610 39.91 -19.79 45.75
C VAL A 610 38.67 -20.38 46.41
N LEU A 611 38.84 -20.97 47.59
CA LEU A 611 37.74 -21.51 48.39
C LEU A 611 36.90 -20.43 49.13
N GLY A 612 37.35 -19.17 49.13
CA GLY A 612 36.66 -18.07 49.83
C GLY A 612 36.62 -18.20 51.36
N VAL A 613 37.57 -18.98 51.94
CA VAL A 613 37.60 -19.24 53.38
C VAL A 613 38.96 -18.87 53.96
N GLY A 614 38.98 -18.50 55.24
CA GLY A 614 40.24 -18.15 55.93
C GLY A 614 41.24 -19.32 56.01
N ARG A 615 42.55 -19.04 55.99
CA ARG A 615 43.63 -20.05 56.09
C ARG A 615 43.44 -20.94 57.31
N ASN A 616 43.12 -20.36 58.48
CA ASN A 616 42.91 -21.11 59.75
C ASN A 616 41.71 -22.07 59.63
N THR A 617 40.70 -21.73 58.81
CA THR A 617 39.54 -22.59 58.56
C THR A 617 39.95 -23.77 57.70
N ILE A 618 40.82 -23.57 56.70
CA ILE A 618 41.33 -24.66 55.89
C ILE A 618 42.20 -25.60 56.69
N TYR A 619 43.12 -25.09 57.52
CA TYR A 619 43.93 -25.95 58.39
C TYR A 619 43.07 -26.80 59.31
N ARG A 620 42.03 -26.19 59.98
CA ARG A 620 41.12 -26.91 60.84
C ARG A 620 40.32 -28.00 60.06
N LYS A 621 39.95 -27.73 58.80
CA LYS A 621 39.24 -28.70 57.93
C LYS A 621 40.18 -29.81 57.46
N ILE A 622 41.42 -29.52 57.13
CA ILE A 622 42.48 -30.51 56.80
C ILE A 622 42.65 -31.48 57.99
N GLN A 623 42.73 -30.95 59.22
CA GLN A 623 42.87 -31.76 60.44
C GLN A 623 41.57 -32.56 60.70
N LYS A 624 40.40 -31.94 60.54
CA LYS A 624 39.10 -32.61 60.76
C LYS A 624 38.90 -33.77 59.81
N TYR A 625 39.30 -33.62 58.54
CA TYR A 625 39.05 -34.59 57.50
C TYR A 625 40.23 -35.54 57.23
N GLY A 626 41.34 -35.42 57.99
CA GLY A 626 42.51 -36.29 57.84
C GLY A 626 43.19 -36.19 56.49
N ILE A 627 43.20 -35.01 55.86
CA ILE A 627 43.75 -34.83 54.50
C ILE A 627 45.29 -34.81 54.60
N ASP A 628 45.94 -35.76 53.96
CA ASP A 628 47.39 -35.88 53.93
C ASP A 628 48.02 -34.84 52.99
N CYS A 629 48.80 -33.92 53.54
CA CYS A 629 49.46 -32.82 52.84
C CYS A 629 50.94 -33.07 52.57
N SER A 630 51.40 -34.32 52.54
CA SER A 630 52.80 -34.71 52.46
C SER A 630 53.56 -34.32 51.16
N MET A 631 52.96 -33.50 50.30
CA MET A 631 53.61 -32.99 49.07
C MET A 631 53.87 -31.48 49.07
N SER A 632 53.89 -30.79 50.20
CA SER A 632 54.15 -29.34 50.25
C SER A 632 55.14 -28.98 51.37
N GLY A 633 56.20 -28.27 51.00
CA GLY A 633 57.27 -27.84 51.87
C GLY A 633 56.96 -26.72 52.85
N ASP A 634 55.69 -26.45 53.18
CA ASP A 634 55.24 -25.40 54.09
C ASP A 634 54.19 -25.91 55.09
N CYS A 635 54.53 -26.99 55.89
CA CYS A 635 53.80 -27.33 57.10
C CYS A 635 54.68 -27.01 58.30
N PRO A 636 54.40 -25.98 59.13
CA PRO A 636 55.10 -25.80 60.41
C PRO A 636 54.63 -26.89 61.35
N GLU A 637 55.61 -27.62 61.91
CA GLU A 637 55.40 -28.50 63.07
C GLU A 637 54.70 -27.76 64.21
N MET A 638 53.50 -28.22 64.59
CA MET A 638 52.80 -27.74 65.77
C MET A 638 53.46 -28.40 66.95
N GLN A 639 54.26 -27.62 67.70
CA GLN A 639 54.59 -27.92 69.11
C GLN A 639 53.34 -27.98 69.96
N GLN A 640 53.22 -29.09 70.67
CA GLN A 640 52.28 -29.30 71.72
C GLN A 640 52.46 -28.20 72.80
N SER A 641 51.36 -27.54 73.13
CA SER A 641 51.24 -26.96 74.52
C SER A 641 49.78 -27.15 74.92
N ILE A 642 49.68 -28.01 75.91
CA ILE A 642 48.61 -28.21 76.86
C ILE A 642 48.47 -26.92 77.72
N ILE A 643 47.34 -26.29 77.76
CA ILE A 643 46.51 -26.00 78.95
C ILE A 643 45.18 -25.47 78.45
#